data_3a21f49681b652d70aa8e2015ee070fa
#
_entry.id   3a21f49681b652d70aa8e2015ee070fa
#
_cell.length_a   1.000
_cell.length_b   1.000
_cell.length_c   1.000
_cell.angle_alpha   90.00
_cell.angle_beta   90.00
_cell.angle_gamma   90.00
#
_symmetry.space_group_name_H-M   'P 1'
#
loop_
_entity.id
_entity.type
_entity.pdbx_description
1 polymer ?
#
loop_
_entity_poly.entity_id
_entity_poly.type
_entity_poly.pdbx_seq_one_letter_code
_entity_poly.pdbx_strand_id
1 'polypeptide(L)'
;MAALKIDGTAIAKRIREGLHAEILERQRANPKYKPSLKIIQVGDRSDSSTYVRMKLKAAHEAGIGCELIKFDESVTEAELVNRLFQLNNDPDVHGILVQLPLPKHIDEYTVTSSVADEKDVDGFGTRNIGELAKRGGHPFFIPCTPKGVMVLLKETGIDLKGKNAVVIGRSDIVGSPVSYLLKNADATVTVCHSKTTDLKSHLQNADVVVAAIGQPAFIKGEWLKKGAVVIDVGTNYIPDASKKSGQRLVGDVDFESASQVASYITPVPGGVGPMTVAMLLQNVVEATTLYFEKQKQRRIVPLPLRLLDPVPSDIAVSRAQTPKQITRVAKEVGISEAELEPYGAHKAKVDLTLLKRLDHRKNGRYVVVTGITPTPLGEGKSTTTMGLAQALGAHLGRLTFANVRQPSQGPTFGIKGGAAGGGYSQVIPMDEFNMHLTGDIHAITAANNLLAAAIETRMFHENTQKDGPLYRRLVPAKNGKRQFAPVMFRRLKKLGIDKTDPNDLTEDEIHRFARLDIDPDTITWKRVLDVNDRHLRGITVGTAPTEKGATRETGFDISVASECMAVLALSTDLSDMRERLGRMVVASSRSGDPVTADDLGAGGALTALMKDAIKPNLMQSLEGTPVFVHAGPFANISIGNSSIIADKMALKLAGTEPDEDPSSAGFVVTEAGFDFTMGGERFFNIKCRTSGLVPDVVVIVATVRALKVHGGGPPIAPGAPLDPVYKQENVDVLRAGCVNLAKHISNARRYGVPVVVAINKFSTDTDAEIAVIREESLRAGAEDAILSNHWAEGGAGAVDLARAVVAASEKADKSAFRLLYPVDGSQTVAQRIETIAREMYGAAGVEFSELAQRKVDTYVRQGFGNLPICVAKTQYSLSHDPDLKGAPTGFTVPIRDVRMAAGAGYLYALAADIQTIPGLPTAPGYLNVDVDVETGEIEGLF
;
A
#
# COMPACT_ATOMS: atom_id res chain seq x y z
N MET A 1 14.33 -65.64 -7.33
CA MET A 1 13.46 -64.83 -8.15
C MET A 1 14.31 -63.60 -8.55
N ALA A 2 14.21 -63.16 -9.79
CA ALA A 2 14.87 -61.91 -10.19
C ALA A 2 14.26 -60.71 -9.44
N ALA A 3 15.06 -59.69 -9.17
CA ALA A 3 14.63 -58.50 -8.47
C ALA A 3 13.43 -57.85 -9.17
N LEU A 4 12.51 -57.31 -8.40
CA LEU A 4 11.43 -56.43 -8.89
C LEU A 4 12.03 -55.12 -9.32
N LYS A 5 11.73 -54.69 -10.54
CA LYS A 5 12.18 -53.42 -11.09
C LYS A 5 11.34 -52.25 -10.52
N ILE A 6 12.03 -51.27 -9.93
CA ILE A 6 11.37 -50.07 -9.48
C ILE A 6 11.27 -49.10 -10.68
N ASP A 7 10.08 -48.95 -11.27
CA ASP A 7 9.88 -48.07 -12.42
C ASP A 7 9.69 -46.60 -12.03
N GLY A 8 10.78 -45.89 -11.89
CA GLY A 8 10.78 -44.48 -11.54
C GLY A 8 10.10 -43.59 -12.59
N THR A 9 10.06 -44.03 -13.85
CA THR A 9 9.35 -43.28 -14.92
C THR A 9 7.84 -43.28 -14.70
N ALA A 10 7.27 -44.46 -14.37
CA ALA A 10 5.83 -44.60 -14.10
C ALA A 10 5.45 -43.82 -12.82
N ILE A 11 6.27 -43.94 -11.78
CA ILE A 11 6.04 -43.22 -10.51
C ILE A 11 6.13 -41.70 -10.72
N ALA A 12 7.13 -41.19 -11.41
CA ALA A 12 7.28 -39.77 -11.73
C ALA A 12 6.11 -39.22 -12.58
N LYS A 13 5.59 -40.03 -13.53
CA LYS A 13 4.40 -39.65 -14.30
C LYS A 13 3.17 -39.50 -13.42
N ARG A 14 2.90 -40.48 -12.54
CA ARG A 14 1.79 -40.41 -11.56
C ARG A 14 1.87 -39.16 -10.67
N ILE A 15 3.09 -38.82 -10.20
CA ILE A 15 3.31 -37.63 -9.37
C ILE A 15 2.99 -36.36 -10.18
N ARG A 16 3.48 -36.22 -11.41
CA ARG A 16 3.19 -35.04 -12.24
C ARG A 16 1.69 -34.88 -12.55
N GLU A 17 1.00 -35.95 -12.84
CA GLU A 17 -0.47 -35.95 -13.03
C GLU A 17 -1.21 -35.52 -11.77
N GLY A 18 -0.79 -35.97 -10.59
CA GLY A 18 -1.30 -35.53 -9.31
C GLY A 18 -1.07 -34.04 -9.06
N LEU A 19 0.15 -33.54 -9.31
CA LEU A 19 0.47 -32.13 -9.19
C LEU A 19 -0.36 -31.24 -10.14
N HIS A 20 -0.56 -31.70 -11.38
CA HIS A 20 -1.41 -31.00 -12.34
C HIS A 20 -2.86 -30.84 -11.84
N ALA A 21 -3.43 -31.93 -11.31
CA ALA A 21 -4.78 -31.91 -10.75
C ALA A 21 -4.87 -30.96 -9.54
N GLU A 22 -3.89 -31.00 -8.61
CA GLU A 22 -3.82 -30.10 -7.46
C GLU A 22 -3.72 -28.64 -7.90
N ILE A 23 -2.85 -28.31 -8.87
CA ILE A 23 -2.71 -26.95 -9.39
C ILE A 23 -4.03 -26.44 -9.94
N LEU A 24 -4.74 -27.23 -10.73
CA LEU A 24 -6.04 -26.85 -11.32
C LEU A 24 -7.11 -26.60 -10.24
N GLU A 25 -7.15 -27.40 -9.19
CA GLU A 25 -8.06 -27.23 -8.06
C GLU A 25 -7.78 -25.90 -7.33
N ARG A 26 -6.51 -25.65 -6.98
CA ARG A 26 -6.10 -24.41 -6.30
C ARG A 26 -6.33 -23.17 -7.17
N GLN A 27 -6.13 -23.27 -8.48
CA GLN A 27 -6.40 -22.16 -9.41
C GLN A 27 -7.88 -21.80 -9.51
N ARG A 28 -8.79 -22.78 -9.36
CA ARG A 28 -10.24 -22.51 -9.29
C ARG A 28 -10.60 -21.70 -8.05
N ALA A 29 -9.93 -21.98 -6.92
CA ALA A 29 -10.15 -21.26 -5.66
C ALA A 29 -9.45 -19.88 -5.67
N ASN A 30 -8.23 -19.81 -6.20
CA ASN A 30 -7.44 -18.57 -6.32
C ASN A 30 -6.77 -18.49 -7.70
N PRO A 31 -7.26 -17.64 -8.63
CA PRO A 31 -6.69 -17.50 -9.98
C PRO A 31 -5.23 -17.05 -10.05
N LYS A 32 -4.69 -16.47 -8.97
CA LYS A 32 -3.28 -16.09 -8.86
C LYS A 32 -2.36 -17.25 -8.46
N TYR A 33 -2.91 -18.39 -8.03
CA TYR A 33 -2.12 -19.58 -7.73
C TYR A 33 -1.53 -20.16 -9.02
N LYS A 34 -0.37 -19.65 -9.43
CA LYS A 34 0.35 -20.03 -10.66
C LYS A 34 1.78 -20.39 -10.30
N PRO A 35 2.07 -21.68 -9.99
CA PRO A 35 3.44 -22.10 -9.70
C PRO A 35 4.40 -21.68 -10.80
N SER A 36 5.54 -21.08 -10.42
CA SER A 36 6.51 -20.51 -11.35
C SER A 36 7.94 -20.89 -10.93
N LEU A 37 8.68 -21.45 -11.89
CA LEU A 37 10.08 -21.86 -11.74
C LEU A 37 10.95 -21.04 -12.70
N LYS A 38 12.04 -20.46 -12.20
CA LYS A 38 13.10 -19.87 -13.00
C LYS A 38 14.35 -20.76 -12.97
N ILE A 39 14.81 -21.15 -14.12
CA ILE A 39 16.05 -21.96 -14.26
C ILE A 39 17.13 -21.04 -14.81
N ILE A 40 18.23 -20.91 -14.09
CA ILE A 40 19.42 -20.17 -14.52
C ILE A 40 20.43 -21.16 -15.09
N GLN A 41 20.89 -20.90 -16.29
CA GLN A 41 21.94 -21.66 -16.97
C GLN A 41 23.05 -20.73 -17.45
N VAL A 42 24.29 -21.06 -17.13
CA VAL A 42 25.47 -20.34 -17.61
C VAL A 42 26.21 -21.22 -18.63
N GLY A 43 26.42 -20.68 -19.83
CA GLY A 43 27.07 -21.42 -20.94
C GLY A 43 26.18 -22.47 -21.64
N ASP A 44 26.78 -23.27 -22.53
CA ASP A 44 26.09 -24.17 -23.46
C ASP A 44 26.52 -25.64 -23.33
N ARG A 45 26.82 -26.13 -22.15
CA ARG A 45 27.14 -27.54 -21.94
C ARG A 45 25.99 -28.45 -22.42
N SER A 46 26.28 -29.41 -23.29
CA SER A 46 25.25 -30.27 -23.89
C SER A 46 24.49 -31.16 -22.91
N ASP A 47 25.15 -31.64 -21.87
CA ASP A 47 24.57 -32.40 -20.77
C ASP A 47 23.57 -31.54 -19.98
N SER A 48 23.99 -30.35 -19.51
CA SER A 48 23.15 -29.38 -18.78
C SER A 48 21.93 -28.98 -19.60
N SER A 49 22.12 -28.66 -20.89
CA SER A 49 21.03 -28.27 -21.79
C SER A 49 20.00 -29.37 -22.03
N THR A 50 20.41 -30.64 -21.94
CA THR A 50 19.49 -31.77 -22.06
C THR A 50 18.63 -31.92 -20.82
N TYR A 51 19.20 -31.81 -19.62
CA TYR A 51 18.47 -31.85 -18.36
C TYR A 51 17.50 -30.66 -18.24
N VAL A 52 17.91 -29.46 -18.65
CA VAL A 52 17.05 -28.27 -18.65
C VAL A 52 15.84 -28.48 -19.56
N ARG A 53 16.02 -29.01 -20.76
CA ARG A 53 14.90 -29.33 -21.67
C ARG A 53 13.91 -30.34 -21.08
N MET A 54 14.41 -31.35 -20.37
CA MET A 54 13.55 -32.32 -19.67
C MET A 54 12.73 -31.64 -18.54
N LYS A 55 13.36 -30.76 -17.75
CA LYS A 55 12.71 -29.98 -16.68
C LYS A 55 11.63 -29.09 -17.26
N LEU A 56 11.91 -28.31 -18.33
CA LEU A 56 10.94 -27.43 -19.00
C LEU A 56 9.71 -28.21 -19.51
N LYS A 57 9.95 -29.35 -20.19
CA LYS A 57 8.87 -30.21 -20.70
C LYS A 57 7.99 -30.74 -19.55
N ALA A 58 8.61 -31.27 -18.50
CA ALA A 58 7.89 -31.83 -17.35
C ALA A 58 7.11 -30.75 -16.58
N ALA A 59 7.65 -29.54 -16.45
CA ALA A 59 6.97 -28.39 -15.84
C ALA A 59 5.71 -28.03 -16.63
N HIS A 60 5.80 -27.92 -17.94
CA HIS A 60 4.66 -27.65 -18.80
C HIS A 60 3.56 -28.74 -18.68
N GLU A 61 3.96 -30.03 -18.67
CA GLU A 61 3.03 -31.15 -18.47
C GLU A 61 2.32 -31.09 -17.11
N ALA A 62 3.00 -30.60 -16.07
CA ALA A 62 2.42 -30.42 -14.73
C ALA A 62 1.64 -29.11 -14.57
N GLY A 63 1.58 -28.22 -15.55
CA GLY A 63 0.89 -26.93 -15.45
C GLY A 63 1.68 -25.85 -14.69
N ILE A 64 3.01 -26.01 -14.59
CA ILE A 64 3.92 -25.07 -13.91
C ILE A 64 4.54 -24.13 -14.94
N GLY A 65 4.45 -22.81 -14.72
CA GLY A 65 5.18 -21.81 -15.50
C GLY A 65 6.68 -21.98 -15.30
N CYS A 66 7.43 -22.24 -16.39
CA CYS A 66 8.87 -22.44 -16.29
C CYS A 66 9.60 -21.64 -17.36
N GLU A 67 10.59 -20.85 -16.95
CA GLU A 67 11.40 -20.01 -17.83
C GLU A 67 12.88 -20.32 -17.64
N LEU A 68 13.59 -20.43 -18.77
CA LEU A 68 15.04 -20.53 -18.80
C LEU A 68 15.66 -19.14 -18.98
N ILE A 69 16.46 -18.74 -18.01
CA ILE A 69 17.31 -17.54 -18.06
C ILE A 69 18.73 -18.00 -18.36
N LYS A 70 19.20 -17.68 -19.58
CA LYS A 70 20.50 -18.11 -20.06
C LYS A 70 21.49 -16.95 -20.01
N PHE A 71 22.70 -17.24 -19.53
CA PHE A 71 23.83 -16.32 -19.54
C PHE A 71 24.97 -16.90 -20.36
N ASP A 72 25.76 -16.01 -20.97
CA ASP A 72 26.99 -16.38 -21.60
C ASP A 72 28.00 -16.89 -20.56
N GLU A 73 28.96 -17.73 -20.99
CA GLU A 73 30.02 -18.30 -20.14
C GLU A 73 30.89 -17.20 -19.49
N SER A 74 30.93 -16.00 -20.09
CA SER A 74 31.68 -14.82 -19.60
C SER A 74 30.97 -13.99 -18.52
N VAL A 75 29.73 -14.33 -18.13
CA VAL A 75 28.98 -13.59 -17.10
C VAL A 75 29.78 -13.51 -15.80
N THR A 76 29.75 -12.36 -15.15
CA THR A 76 30.41 -12.19 -13.86
C THR A 76 29.55 -12.73 -12.71
N GLU A 77 30.19 -13.16 -11.63
CA GLU A 77 29.50 -13.58 -10.40
C GLU A 77 28.57 -12.48 -9.88
N ALA A 78 29.00 -11.21 -9.90
CA ALA A 78 28.21 -10.08 -9.42
C ALA A 78 26.91 -9.87 -10.25
N GLU A 79 26.97 -10.02 -11.58
CA GLU A 79 25.80 -9.96 -12.45
C GLU A 79 24.81 -11.08 -12.17
N LEU A 80 25.32 -12.28 -11.94
CA LEU A 80 24.51 -13.46 -11.62
C LEU A 80 23.82 -13.32 -10.27
N VAL A 81 24.57 -12.90 -9.24
CA VAL A 81 24.03 -12.63 -7.89
C VAL A 81 22.99 -11.51 -7.92
N ASN A 82 23.25 -10.43 -8.68
CA ASN A 82 22.26 -9.36 -8.84
C ASN A 82 20.96 -9.86 -9.52
N ARG A 83 21.08 -10.75 -10.51
CA ARG A 83 19.89 -11.36 -11.11
C ARG A 83 19.13 -12.24 -10.13
N LEU A 84 19.83 -13.02 -9.31
CA LEU A 84 19.22 -13.80 -8.23
C LEU A 84 18.49 -12.92 -7.22
N PHE A 85 19.09 -11.78 -6.84
CA PHE A 85 18.43 -10.81 -5.96
C PHE A 85 17.11 -10.30 -6.55
N GLN A 86 17.07 -9.99 -7.84
CA GLN A 86 15.83 -9.60 -8.52
C GLN A 86 14.76 -10.71 -8.46
N LEU A 87 15.16 -11.97 -8.75
CA LEU A 87 14.25 -13.12 -8.73
C LEU A 87 13.78 -13.47 -7.32
N ASN A 88 14.62 -13.29 -6.30
CA ASN A 88 14.24 -13.47 -4.90
C ASN A 88 13.12 -12.49 -4.50
N ASN A 89 13.15 -11.27 -5.00
CA ASN A 89 12.17 -10.22 -4.70
C ASN A 89 10.95 -10.23 -5.63
N ASP A 90 10.94 -11.04 -6.68
CA ASP A 90 9.81 -11.14 -7.60
C ASP A 90 8.69 -12.01 -6.97
N PRO A 91 7.50 -11.44 -6.69
CA PRO A 91 6.38 -12.18 -6.08
C PRO A 91 5.78 -13.25 -6.99
N ASP A 92 6.00 -13.17 -8.30
CA ASP A 92 5.51 -14.14 -9.28
C ASP A 92 6.51 -15.31 -9.51
N VAL A 93 7.65 -15.30 -8.81
CA VAL A 93 8.65 -16.37 -8.84
C VAL A 93 8.61 -17.16 -7.53
N HIS A 94 8.25 -18.45 -7.62
CA HIS A 94 8.11 -19.30 -6.44
C HIS A 94 9.29 -20.26 -6.27
N GLY A 95 9.95 -20.65 -7.37
CA GLY A 95 11.15 -21.49 -7.30
C GLY A 95 12.25 -20.96 -8.20
N ILE A 96 13.49 -21.05 -7.72
CA ILE A 96 14.71 -20.70 -8.44
C ILE A 96 15.62 -21.91 -8.45
N LEU A 97 16.15 -22.25 -9.61
CA LEU A 97 17.11 -23.32 -9.80
C LEU A 97 18.33 -22.79 -10.55
N VAL A 98 19.52 -22.96 -10.00
CA VAL A 98 20.78 -22.70 -10.68
C VAL A 98 21.32 -24.02 -11.21
N GLN A 99 21.40 -24.16 -12.53
CA GLN A 99 21.86 -25.38 -13.17
C GLN A 99 23.37 -25.51 -13.01
N LEU A 100 23.83 -26.44 -12.18
CA LEU A 100 25.23 -26.77 -11.97
C LEU A 100 25.74 -27.72 -13.06
N PRO A 101 27.09 -27.77 -13.30
CA PRO A 101 28.13 -26.93 -12.71
C PRO A 101 28.25 -25.57 -13.36
N LEU A 102 28.73 -24.57 -12.60
CA LEU A 102 29.07 -23.25 -13.11
C LEU A 102 30.49 -23.17 -13.71
N PRO A 103 30.81 -22.14 -14.51
CA PRO A 103 32.18 -21.89 -14.97
C PRO A 103 33.16 -21.67 -13.80
N LYS A 104 34.41 -22.07 -13.92
CA LYS A 104 35.43 -22.06 -12.84
C LYS A 104 35.73 -20.71 -12.20
N HIS A 105 35.37 -19.58 -12.88
CA HIS A 105 35.59 -18.23 -12.36
C HIS A 105 34.45 -17.73 -11.49
N ILE A 106 33.38 -18.52 -11.34
CA ILE A 106 32.20 -18.23 -10.49
C ILE A 106 32.23 -19.21 -9.31
N ASP A 107 32.09 -18.69 -8.11
CA ASP A 107 31.99 -19.55 -6.91
C ASP A 107 30.56 -20.10 -6.79
N GLU A 108 30.44 -21.42 -6.99
CA GLU A 108 29.13 -22.10 -6.88
C GLU A 108 28.48 -21.94 -5.52
N TYR A 109 29.27 -21.87 -4.45
CA TYR A 109 28.76 -21.69 -3.10
C TYR A 109 28.11 -20.29 -2.93
N THR A 110 28.81 -19.25 -3.35
CA THR A 110 28.30 -17.87 -3.30
C THR A 110 26.99 -17.74 -4.08
N VAL A 111 26.92 -18.30 -5.30
CA VAL A 111 25.73 -18.20 -6.15
C VAL A 111 24.56 -19.00 -5.57
N THR A 112 24.77 -20.26 -5.19
CA THR A 112 23.69 -21.10 -4.64
C THR A 112 23.20 -20.60 -3.30
N SER A 113 24.07 -20.05 -2.45
CA SER A 113 23.70 -19.43 -1.17
C SER A 113 22.98 -18.07 -1.33
N SER A 114 23.03 -17.46 -2.52
CA SER A 114 22.31 -16.21 -2.82
C SER A 114 20.84 -16.44 -3.19
N VAL A 115 20.41 -17.68 -3.40
CA VAL A 115 18.98 -18.02 -3.58
C VAL A 115 18.29 -17.96 -2.22
N ALA A 116 17.13 -17.29 -2.16
CA ALA A 116 16.35 -17.23 -0.93
C ALA A 116 15.88 -18.62 -0.50
N ASP A 117 16.04 -18.97 0.78
CA ASP A 117 15.72 -20.31 1.32
C ASP A 117 14.32 -20.81 0.94
N GLU A 118 13.34 -19.90 0.88
CA GLU A 118 11.93 -20.16 0.55
C GLU A 118 11.70 -20.37 -0.96
N LYS A 119 12.70 -20.10 -1.81
CA LYS A 119 12.67 -20.28 -3.27
C LYS A 119 13.74 -21.26 -3.76
N ASP A 120 14.59 -21.78 -2.86
CA ASP A 120 15.61 -22.79 -3.17
C ASP A 120 14.98 -24.18 -3.34
N VAL A 121 14.28 -24.36 -4.46
CA VAL A 121 13.54 -25.62 -4.74
C VAL A 121 14.44 -26.83 -5.06
N ASP A 122 15.73 -26.60 -5.28
CA ASP A 122 16.74 -27.67 -5.36
C ASP A 122 17.19 -28.16 -3.97
N GLY A 123 17.02 -27.32 -2.94
CA GLY A 123 17.26 -27.63 -1.54
C GLY A 123 18.73 -27.67 -1.14
N PHE A 124 19.62 -26.97 -1.87
CA PHE A 124 21.07 -26.98 -1.62
C PHE A 124 21.55 -25.85 -0.71
N GLY A 125 20.70 -24.90 -0.40
CA GLY A 125 21.03 -23.78 0.49
C GLY A 125 21.46 -24.29 1.87
N THR A 126 22.39 -23.58 2.50
CA THR A 126 22.99 -23.95 3.78
C THR A 126 21.96 -24.23 4.88
N ARG A 127 20.88 -23.45 4.90
CA ARG A 127 19.79 -23.63 5.86
C ARG A 127 19.02 -24.93 5.60
N ASN A 128 18.67 -25.22 4.34
CA ASN A 128 17.97 -26.46 3.99
C ASN A 128 18.77 -27.70 4.37
N ILE A 129 20.04 -27.73 4.00
CA ILE A 129 20.94 -28.84 4.34
C ILE A 129 21.21 -28.93 5.85
N GLY A 130 21.39 -27.79 6.53
CA GLY A 130 21.60 -27.72 7.98
C GLY A 130 20.40 -28.26 8.76
N GLU A 131 19.19 -27.85 8.40
CA GLU A 131 17.96 -28.37 9.00
C GLU A 131 17.76 -29.88 8.68
N LEU A 132 18.05 -30.31 7.45
CA LEU A 132 17.96 -31.74 7.07
C LEU A 132 18.90 -32.63 7.89
N ALA A 133 20.07 -32.14 8.23
CA ALA A 133 21.07 -32.91 9.02
C ALA A 133 20.68 -33.07 10.49
N LYS A 134 19.84 -32.18 11.04
CA LYS A 134 19.35 -32.23 12.44
C LYS A 134 18.23 -33.24 12.59
N ARG A 135 18.22 -33.94 13.74
CA ARG A 135 17.08 -34.74 14.14
C ARG A 135 15.89 -33.82 14.51
N GLY A 136 14.76 -33.99 13.82
CA GLY A 136 13.62 -33.12 14.01
C GLY A 136 13.76 -31.72 13.37
N GLY A 137 14.74 -31.49 12.47
CA GLY A 137 14.87 -30.27 11.71
C GLY A 137 13.80 -30.18 10.62
N HIS A 138 13.49 -28.95 10.22
CA HIS A 138 12.43 -28.62 9.26
C HIS A 138 13.01 -27.81 8.09
N PRO A 139 13.66 -28.45 7.10
CA PRO A 139 14.09 -27.74 5.89
C PRO A 139 12.86 -27.23 5.13
N PHE A 140 13.00 -26.10 4.43
CA PHE A 140 11.93 -25.65 3.49
C PHE A 140 11.77 -26.68 2.38
N PHE A 141 12.88 -27.13 1.80
CA PHE A 141 12.88 -28.13 0.74
C PHE A 141 13.95 -29.19 0.97
N ILE A 142 13.61 -30.41 0.62
CA ILE A 142 14.55 -31.53 0.58
C ILE A 142 15.16 -31.59 -0.83
N PRO A 143 16.50 -31.78 -0.95
CA PRO A 143 17.15 -31.94 -2.25
C PRO A 143 16.45 -32.95 -3.16
N CYS A 144 16.27 -32.60 -4.43
CA CYS A 144 15.36 -33.31 -5.33
C CYS A 144 15.73 -34.79 -5.53
N THR A 145 17.00 -35.13 -5.78
CA THR A 145 17.45 -36.51 -5.95
C THR A 145 17.30 -37.32 -4.68
N PRO A 146 17.78 -36.86 -3.51
CA PRO A 146 17.53 -37.53 -2.21
C PRO A 146 16.06 -37.76 -1.89
N LYS A 147 15.19 -36.74 -2.14
CA LYS A 147 13.72 -36.86 -1.99
C LYS A 147 13.19 -37.99 -2.87
N GLY A 148 13.64 -38.04 -4.12
CA GLY A 148 13.28 -39.09 -5.08
C GLY A 148 13.71 -40.51 -4.64
N VAL A 149 14.92 -40.67 -4.08
CA VAL A 149 15.41 -41.94 -3.50
C VAL A 149 14.48 -42.41 -2.37
N MET A 150 14.08 -41.52 -1.46
CA MET A 150 13.16 -41.89 -0.38
C MET A 150 11.76 -42.30 -0.90
N VAL A 151 11.25 -41.65 -1.93
CA VAL A 151 9.97 -42.04 -2.56
C VAL A 151 10.08 -43.43 -3.20
N LEU A 152 11.18 -43.71 -3.91
CA LEU A 152 11.42 -45.02 -4.52
C LEU A 152 11.55 -46.14 -3.46
N LEU A 153 12.22 -45.88 -2.33
CA LEU A 153 12.26 -46.81 -1.22
C LEU A 153 10.89 -47.06 -0.61
N LYS A 154 10.08 -46.03 -0.45
CA LYS A 154 8.69 -46.19 0.06
C LYS A 154 7.82 -47.06 -0.85
N GLU A 155 8.01 -46.95 -2.17
CA GLU A 155 7.26 -47.79 -3.13
C GLU A 155 7.58 -49.29 -3.03
N THR A 156 8.75 -49.67 -2.46
CA THR A 156 9.09 -51.07 -2.22
C THR A 156 8.40 -51.66 -0.98
N GLY A 157 7.80 -50.79 -0.13
CA GLY A 157 7.22 -51.22 1.13
C GLY A 157 8.22 -51.58 2.24
N ILE A 158 9.51 -51.31 2.04
CA ILE A 158 10.53 -51.60 3.07
C ILE A 158 10.34 -50.67 4.28
N ASP A 159 10.27 -51.27 5.48
CA ASP A 159 10.44 -50.51 6.72
C ASP A 159 11.92 -50.24 6.99
N LEU A 160 12.31 -48.95 6.96
CA LEU A 160 13.70 -48.52 7.15
C LEU A 160 14.16 -48.60 8.61
N LYS A 161 13.25 -48.62 9.56
CA LYS A 161 13.56 -48.65 10.99
C LYS A 161 14.41 -49.87 11.35
N GLY A 162 15.60 -49.63 11.91
CA GLY A 162 16.56 -50.69 12.30
C GLY A 162 17.25 -51.41 11.16
N LYS A 163 17.04 -50.99 9.86
CA LYS A 163 17.76 -51.57 8.71
C LYS A 163 19.15 -50.98 8.54
N ASN A 164 20.06 -51.81 8.01
CA ASN A 164 21.38 -51.36 7.62
C ASN A 164 21.31 -50.76 6.20
N ALA A 165 21.57 -49.48 6.09
CA ALA A 165 21.63 -48.77 4.82
C ALA A 165 23.09 -48.36 4.48
N VAL A 166 23.55 -48.68 3.31
CA VAL A 166 24.86 -48.28 2.80
C VAL A 166 24.68 -47.27 1.68
N VAL A 167 25.21 -46.05 1.87
CA VAL A 167 25.26 -44.99 0.87
C VAL A 167 26.66 -44.92 0.32
N ILE A 168 26.82 -45.15 -1.00
CA ILE A 168 28.10 -45.11 -1.67
C ILE A 168 28.20 -43.79 -2.46
N GLY A 169 28.99 -42.88 -1.93
CA GLY A 169 29.13 -41.49 -2.37
C GLY A 169 28.84 -40.53 -1.22
N ARG A 170 29.55 -39.39 -1.22
CA ARG A 170 29.43 -38.35 -0.17
C ARG A 170 29.32 -36.93 -0.75
N SER A 171 28.74 -36.81 -1.96
CA SER A 171 28.52 -35.51 -2.54
C SER A 171 27.52 -34.71 -1.71
N ASP A 172 27.67 -33.39 -1.69
CA ASP A 172 26.80 -32.50 -0.94
C ASP A 172 25.37 -32.44 -1.55
N ILE A 173 25.25 -32.80 -2.82
CA ILE A 173 23.96 -32.77 -3.56
C ILE A 173 23.17 -34.09 -3.49
N VAL A 174 23.80 -35.22 -3.22
CA VAL A 174 23.14 -36.56 -3.20
C VAL A 174 23.53 -37.38 -1.98
N GLY A 175 24.81 -37.78 -1.87
CA GLY A 175 25.26 -38.78 -0.89
C GLY A 175 25.02 -38.37 0.56
N SER A 176 25.47 -37.17 0.95
CA SER A 176 25.28 -36.64 2.29
C SER A 176 23.79 -36.43 2.62
N PRO A 177 22.95 -35.75 1.76
CA PRO A 177 21.54 -35.61 2.05
C PRO A 177 20.75 -36.93 2.12
N VAL A 178 21.03 -37.91 1.28
CA VAL A 178 20.40 -39.24 1.39
C VAL A 178 20.74 -39.91 2.71
N SER A 179 22.00 -39.81 3.16
CA SER A 179 22.42 -40.37 4.45
C SER A 179 21.67 -39.73 5.62
N TYR A 180 21.43 -38.42 5.58
CA TYR A 180 20.64 -37.73 6.59
C TYR A 180 19.19 -38.22 6.60
N LEU A 181 18.55 -38.36 5.42
CA LEU A 181 17.18 -38.84 5.29
C LEU A 181 17.02 -40.25 5.83
N LEU A 182 17.92 -41.17 5.47
CA LEU A 182 17.90 -42.55 5.95
C LEU A 182 18.11 -42.61 7.47
N LYS A 183 19.06 -41.81 8.01
CA LYS A 183 19.28 -41.68 9.46
C LYS A 183 18.01 -41.16 10.17
N ASN A 184 17.37 -40.15 9.60
CA ASN A 184 16.14 -39.54 10.16
C ASN A 184 14.94 -40.53 10.05
N ALA A 185 15.02 -41.54 9.17
CA ALA A 185 14.08 -42.65 9.07
C ALA A 185 14.45 -43.86 9.97
N ASP A 186 15.30 -43.64 10.99
CA ASP A 186 15.74 -44.63 11.96
C ASP A 186 16.52 -45.82 11.34
N ALA A 187 17.14 -45.67 10.20
CA ALA A 187 18.07 -46.63 9.65
C ALA A 187 19.48 -46.47 10.24
N THR A 188 20.23 -47.56 10.34
CA THR A 188 21.67 -47.53 10.63
C THR A 188 22.40 -47.25 9.32
N VAL A 189 23.05 -46.10 9.18
CA VAL A 189 23.61 -45.64 7.92
C VAL A 189 25.13 -45.69 7.93
N THR A 190 25.69 -46.41 6.95
CA THR A 190 27.12 -46.40 6.64
C THR A 190 27.36 -45.63 5.34
N VAL A 191 28.22 -44.60 5.39
CA VAL A 191 28.64 -43.84 4.21
C VAL A 191 29.96 -44.33 3.72
N CYS A 192 30.02 -44.87 2.49
CA CYS A 192 31.23 -45.34 1.82
C CYS A 192 31.64 -44.37 0.72
N HIS A 193 32.97 -44.25 0.50
CA HIS A 193 33.55 -43.32 -0.48
C HIS A 193 34.91 -43.85 -1.01
N SER A 194 35.55 -43.12 -1.88
CA SER A 194 36.82 -43.50 -2.53
C SER A 194 37.99 -43.82 -1.60
N LYS A 195 37.88 -43.55 -0.30
CA LYS A 195 38.86 -43.86 0.73
C LYS A 195 38.40 -44.98 1.68
N THR A 196 37.21 -45.54 1.46
CA THR A 196 36.69 -46.67 2.23
C THR A 196 37.45 -47.94 1.89
N THR A 197 37.95 -48.63 2.88
CA THR A 197 38.55 -49.97 2.74
C THR A 197 37.44 -51.01 2.79
N ASP A 198 37.62 -52.13 2.08
CA ASP A 198 36.73 -53.30 2.09
C ASP A 198 35.22 -52.94 1.88
N LEU A 199 34.95 -52.22 0.80
CA LEU A 199 33.58 -51.86 0.42
C LEU A 199 32.65 -53.08 0.33
N LYS A 200 33.16 -54.23 -0.09
CA LYS A 200 32.38 -55.44 -0.24
C LYS A 200 31.76 -55.96 1.07
N SER A 201 32.46 -55.89 2.17
CA SER A 201 31.93 -56.32 3.47
C SER A 201 30.81 -55.43 3.97
N HIS A 202 30.87 -54.13 3.71
CA HIS A 202 29.78 -53.21 4.00
C HIS A 202 28.50 -53.54 3.23
N LEU A 203 28.65 -53.87 1.94
CA LEU A 203 27.53 -54.19 1.05
C LEU A 203 26.86 -55.51 1.34
N GLN A 204 27.64 -56.50 1.77
CA GLN A 204 27.12 -57.84 2.17
C GLN A 204 26.19 -57.81 3.39
N ASN A 205 26.27 -56.74 4.18
CA ASN A 205 25.42 -56.56 5.38
C ASN A 205 24.29 -55.56 5.16
N ALA A 206 24.19 -54.92 3.97
CA ALA A 206 23.26 -53.83 3.68
C ALA A 206 21.89 -54.36 3.26
N ASP A 207 20.83 -53.95 3.97
CA ASP A 207 19.47 -54.17 3.59
C ASP A 207 19.02 -53.20 2.46
N VAL A 208 19.61 -52.00 2.48
CA VAL A 208 19.41 -50.95 1.47
C VAL A 208 20.78 -50.46 0.97
N VAL A 209 20.93 -50.38 -0.33
CA VAL A 209 22.12 -49.84 -0.99
C VAL A 209 21.74 -48.68 -1.87
N VAL A 210 22.35 -47.53 -1.66
CA VAL A 210 22.22 -46.35 -2.53
C VAL A 210 23.58 -46.07 -3.17
N ALA A 211 23.67 -46.26 -4.48
CA ALA A 211 24.87 -46.05 -5.26
C ALA A 211 24.89 -44.70 -5.95
N ALA A 212 25.87 -43.83 -5.62
CA ALA A 212 26.00 -42.45 -6.15
C ALA A 212 27.49 -42.05 -6.27
N ILE A 213 28.27 -42.82 -7.00
CA ILE A 213 29.72 -42.65 -7.18
C ILE A 213 30.17 -42.20 -8.55
N GLY A 214 29.32 -42.31 -9.56
CA GLY A 214 29.64 -41.93 -10.94
C GLY A 214 30.64 -42.87 -11.62
N GLN A 215 30.62 -44.16 -11.30
CA GLN A 215 31.46 -45.18 -11.94
C GLN A 215 30.60 -46.28 -12.59
N PRO A 216 30.70 -46.46 -13.93
CA PRO A 216 29.79 -47.32 -14.66
C PRO A 216 29.95 -48.82 -14.23
N ALA A 217 28.81 -49.43 -13.85
CA ALA A 217 28.67 -50.82 -13.49
C ALA A 217 29.71 -51.32 -12.47
N PHE A 218 30.13 -50.45 -11.53
CA PHE A 218 31.15 -50.73 -10.54
C PHE A 218 30.72 -51.74 -9.48
N ILE A 219 29.46 -51.61 -8.99
CA ILE A 219 28.94 -52.47 -7.92
C ILE A 219 28.39 -53.76 -8.54
N LYS A 220 28.95 -54.91 -8.11
CA LYS A 220 28.59 -56.22 -8.62
C LYS A 220 27.57 -56.93 -7.73
N GLY A 221 26.69 -57.76 -8.34
CA GLY A 221 25.68 -58.52 -7.60
C GLY A 221 26.25 -59.38 -6.49
N GLU A 222 27.41 -60.00 -6.66
CA GLU A 222 28.07 -60.84 -5.65
C GLU A 222 28.53 -60.05 -4.38
N TRP A 223 28.51 -58.72 -4.43
CA TRP A 223 28.83 -57.87 -3.28
C TRP A 223 27.60 -57.55 -2.44
N LEU A 224 26.43 -57.78 -2.98
CA LEU A 224 25.16 -57.42 -2.35
C LEU A 224 24.64 -58.48 -1.38
N LYS A 225 23.97 -58.06 -0.32
CA LYS A 225 23.19 -58.95 0.52
C LYS A 225 22.01 -59.53 -0.26
N LYS A 226 21.74 -60.83 -0.16
CA LYS A 226 20.59 -61.46 -0.78
C LYS A 226 19.28 -60.83 -0.27
N GLY A 227 18.46 -60.33 -1.20
CA GLY A 227 17.20 -59.61 -0.88
C GLY A 227 17.35 -58.15 -0.57
N ALA A 228 18.51 -57.54 -0.74
CA ALA A 228 18.73 -56.10 -0.59
C ALA A 228 17.89 -55.26 -1.56
N VAL A 229 17.48 -54.07 -1.14
CA VAL A 229 16.90 -53.03 -2.02
C VAL A 229 18.01 -52.14 -2.56
N VAL A 230 18.12 -52.03 -3.88
CA VAL A 230 19.20 -51.31 -4.56
C VAL A 230 18.66 -50.10 -5.34
N ILE A 231 19.10 -48.91 -4.95
CA ILE A 231 18.81 -47.67 -5.62
C ILE A 231 20.07 -47.17 -6.32
N ASP A 232 20.10 -47.22 -7.63
CA ASP A 232 21.18 -46.75 -8.46
C ASP A 232 20.93 -45.31 -8.92
N VAL A 233 21.70 -44.37 -8.39
CA VAL A 233 21.63 -42.93 -8.74
C VAL A 233 22.61 -42.60 -9.86
N GLY A 234 23.52 -43.49 -10.18
CA GLY A 234 24.59 -43.30 -11.20
C GLY A 234 24.02 -42.93 -12.58
N THR A 235 24.69 -41.99 -13.24
CA THR A 235 24.39 -41.57 -14.61
C THR A 235 25.69 -41.46 -15.39
N ASN A 236 26.07 -42.58 -16.01
CA ASN A 236 27.37 -42.68 -16.71
C ASN A 236 27.13 -42.94 -18.21
N TYR A 237 27.78 -42.18 -19.07
CA TYR A 237 27.78 -42.43 -20.54
C TYR A 237 28.95 -43.31 -20.93
N ILE A 238 28.66 -44.45 -21.51
CA ILE A 238 29.66 -45.35 -22.08
C ILE A 238 29.54 -45.41 -23.62
N PRO A 239 30.62 -45.56 -24.37
CA PRO A 239 30.55 -45.72 -25.81
C PRO A 239 29.68 -46.92 -26.23
N ASP A 240 28.77 -46.70 -27.21
CA ASP A 240 27.90 -47.73 -27.75
C ASP A 240 27.62 -47.46 -29.24
N ALA A 241 28.30 -48.17 -30.10
CA ALA A 241 28.17 -48.01 -31.57
C ALA A 241 26.78 -48.41 -32.12
N SER A 242 25.95 -49.12 -31.31
CA SER A 242 24.57 -49.48 -31.72
C SER A 242 23.56 -48.34 -31.58
N LYS A 243 23.91 -47.28 -30.87
CA LYS A 243 23.04 -46.10 -30.66
C LYS A 243 23.36 -44.98 -31.60
N LYS A 244 22.35 -44.30 -32.12
CA LYS A 244 22.52 -43.09 -32.99
C LYS A 244 23.37 -41.99 -32.32
N SER A 245 23.37 -41.91 -30.96
CA SER A 245 24.16 -40.97 -30.21
C SER A 245 25.61 -41.42 -29.99
N GLY A 246 25.99 -42.64 -30.40
CA GLY A 246 27.30 -43.23 -30.11
C GLY A 246 27.54 -43.58 -28.65
N GLN A 247 26.58 -43.36 -27.74
CA GLN A 247 26.73 -43.59 -26.32
C GLN A 247 25.47 -44.20 -25.72
N ARG A 248 25.67 -44.96 -24.60
CA ARG A 248 24.59 -45.54 -23.79
C ARG A 248 24.71 -45.09 -22.33
N LEU A 249 23.59 -44.72 -21.73
CA LEU A 249 23.50 -44.39 -20.32
C LEU A 249 23.42 -45.66 -19.48
N VAL A 250 24.28 -45.76 -18.47
CA VAL A 250 24.32 -46.88 -17.50
C VAL A 250 24.48 -46.34 -16.07
N GLY A 251 24.06 -47.13 -15.09
CA GLY A 251 24.22 -46.81 -13.68
C GLY A 251 25.59 -47.16 -13.09
N ASP A 252 25.73 -46.97 -11.78
CA ASP A 252 26.88 -47.36 -10.97
C ASP A 252 26.82 -48.85 -10.62
N VAL A 253 25.66 -49.48 -10.70
CA VAL A 253 25.40 -50.88 -10.41
C VAL A 253 25.40 -51.71 -11.67
N ASP A 254 26.07 -52.85 -11.66
CA ASP A 254 25.93 -53.86 -12.70
C ASP A 254 24.52 -54.51 -12.60
N PHE A 255 23.61 -53.96 -13.39
CA PHE A 255 22.17 -54.27 -13.31
C PHE A 255 21.88 -55.77 -13.51
N GLU A 256 22.57 -56.44 -14.43
CA GLU A 256 22.32 -57.84 -14.75
C GLU A 256 22.69 -58.72 -13.56
N SER A 257 23.89 -58.57 -13.01
CA SER A 257 24.30 -59.37 -11.86
C SER A 257 23.55 -59.05 -10.58
N ALA A 258 23.27 -57.76 -10.32
CA ALA A 258 22.59 -57.28 -9.15
C ALA A 258 21.10 -57.72 -9.10
N SER A 259 20.44 -57.78 -10.27
CA SER A 259 19.03 -58.19 -10.36
C SER A 259 18.81 -59.68 -9.99
N GLN A 260 19.84 -60.48 -9.98
CA GLN A 260 19.78 -61.90 -9.54
C GLN A 260 19.80 -62.04 -8.01
N VAL A 261 20.28 -61.02 -7.28
CA VAL A 261 20.52 -61.07 -5.83
C VAL A 261 19.59 -60.15 -5.05
N ALA A 262 19.28 -58.98 -5.56
CA ALA A 262 18.43 -57.95 -4.94
C ALA A 262 16.96 -58.40 -4.91
N SER A 263 16.18 -57.85 -3.99
CA SER A 263 14.72 -57.92 -4.01
C SER A 263 14.10 -56.89 -4.91
N TYR A 264 14.61 -55.68 -4.88
CA TYR A 264 14.21 -54.53 -5.71
C TYR A 264 15.43 -53.81 -6.25
N ILE A 265 15.36 -53.32 -7.47
CA ILE A 265 16.42 -52.56 -8.11
C ILE A 265 15.85 -51.48 -9.06
N THR A 266 16.48 -50.29 -9.04
CA THR A 266 16.14 -49.23 -10.01
C THR A 266 16.93 -49.46 -11.32
N PRO A 267 16.28 -49.32 -12.49
CA PRO A 267 16.97 -49.33 -13.80
C PRO A 267 17.62 -47.98 -14.09
N VAL A 268 18.71 -48.01 -14.89
CA VAL A 268 19.30 -46.79 -15.47
C VAL A 268 19.39 -46.99 -16.99
N PRO A 269 18.68 -46.17 -17.82
CA PRO A 269 17.72 -45.08 -17.44
C PRO A 269 16.37 -45.62 -16.94
N GLY A 270 15.61 -44.72 -16.28
CA GLY A 270 14.20 -44.96 -15.88
C GLY A 270 13.98 -45.16 -14.37
N GLY A 271 15.02 -45.06 -13.56
CA GLY A 271 14.95 -45.10 -12.09
C GLY A 271 14.92 -43.72 -11.46
N VAL A 272 16.03 -43.29 -10.89
CA VAL A 272 16.14 -42.06 -10.11
C VAL A 272 16.03 -40.79 -10.95
N GLY A 273 16.55 -40.73 -12.16
CA GLY A 273 16.56 -39.52 -13.00
C GLY A 273 15.18 -38.89 -13.22
N PRO A 274 14.16 -39.65 -13.67
CA PRO A 274 12.79 -39.13 -13.78
C PRO A 274 12.21 -38.62 -12.44
N MET A 275 12.57 -39.29 -11.35
CA MET A 275 12.13 -38.90 -10.00
C MET A 275 12.71 -37.57 -9.55
N THR A 276 13.99 -37.28 -9.86
CA THR A 276 14.60 -35.97 -9.55
C THR A 276 13.79 -34.81 -10.12
N VAL A 277 13.36 -34.95 -11.39
CA VAL A 277 12.52 -33.92 -12.04
C VAL A 277 11.15 -33.81 -11.39
N ALA A 278 10.51 -34.94 -11.07
CA ALA A 278 9.21 -34.93 -10.42
C ALA A 278 9.28 -34.27 -9.03
N MET A 279 10.32 -34.53 -8.25
CA MET A 279 10.54 -33.93 -6.93
C MET A 279 10.83 -32.41 -7.02
N LEU A 280 11.55 -31.96 -8.03
CA LEU A 280 11.73 -30.53 -8.29
C LEU A 280 10.37 -29.84 -8.50
N LEU A 281 9.51 -30.41 -9.33
CA LEU A 281 8.18 -29.84 -9.59
C LEU A 281 7.29 -29.86 -8.33
N GLN A 282 7.41 -30.92 -7.52
CA GLN A 282 6.75 -30.99 -6.23
C GLN A 282 7.24 -29.87 -5.28
N ASN A 283 8.56 -29.65 -5.18
CA ASN A 283 9.12 -28.56 -4.39
C ASN A 283 8.61 -27.18 -4.87
N VAL A 284 8.45 -26.98 -6.17
CA VAL A 284 7.88 -25.72 -6.73
C VAL A 284 6.42 -25.53 -6.31
N VAL A 285 5.60 -26.59 -6.32
CA VAL A 285 4.21 -26.53 -5.85
C VAL A 285 4.17 -26.28 -4.34
N GLU A 286 5.03 -26.97 -3.57
CA GLU A 286 5.20 -26.73 -2.12
C GLU A 286 5.61 -25.28 -1.82
N ALA A 287 6.57 -24.71 -2.58
CA ALA A 287 7.02 -23.32 -2.46
C ALA A 287 5.88 -22.33 -2.74
N THR A 288 5.12 -22.59 -3.79
CA THR A 288 3.95 -21.77 -4.14
C THR A 288 2.90 -21.82 -3.04
N THR A 289 2.60 -23.00 -2.54
CA THR A 289 1.65 -23.18 -1.42
C THR A 289 2.12 -22.44 -0.18
N LEU A 290 3.39 -22.60 0.18
CA LEU A 290 4.00 -21.91 1.33
C LEU A 290 3.89 -20.38 1.18
N TYR A 291 4.13 -19.84 -0.01
CA TYR A 291 3.98 -18.41 -0.29
C TYR A 291 2.54 -17.94 -0.02
N PHE A 292 1.52 -18.60 -0.57
CA PHE A 292 0.13 -18.19 -0.38
C PHE A 292 -0.36 -18.40 1.06
N GLU A 293 0.05 -19.48 1.74
CA GLU A 293 -0.28 -19.70 3.16
C GLU A 293 0.36 -18.63 4.06
N LYS A 294 1.60 -18.22 3.77
CA LYS A 294 2.27 -17.13 4.48
C LYS A 294 1.53 -15.79 4.29
N GLN A 295 0.95 -15.55 3.10
CA GLN A 295 0.13 -14.38 2.85
C GLN A 295 -1.16 -14.35 3.69
N LYS A 296 -1.69 -15.50 4.12
CA LYS A 296 -2.84 -15.62 4.99
C LYS A 296 -2.50 -15.44 6.48
N GLN A 297 -1.24 -15.66 6.88
CA GLN A 297 -0.80 -15.60 8.28
C GLN A 297 -0.47 -14.19 8.78
N ARG A 298 -0.94 -13.16 8.10
CA ARG A 298 -0.73 -11.75 8.49
C ARG A 298 -1.43 -11.46 9.82
N ARG A 299 -0.72 -10.91 10.75
CA ARG A 299 -1.29 -10.45 12.02
C ARG A 299 -0.45 -9.35 12.65
N ILE A 300 -1.11 -8.43 13.30
CA ILE A 300 -0.47 -7.43 14.14
C ILE A 300 -0.01 -8.10 15.43
N VAL A 301 1.23 -7.85 15.84
CA VAL A 301 1.72 -8.21 17.16
C VAL A 301 1.57 -6.98 18.07
N PRO A 302 0.62 -6.96 19.02
CA PRO A 302 0.37 -5.78 19.83
C PRO A 302 1.55 -5.38 20.70
N LEU A 303 1.70 -4.07 20.94
CA LEU A 303 2.59 -3.53 21.95
C LEU A 303 1.78 -3.30 23.23
N PRO A 304 2.30 -3.70 24.40
CA PRO A 304 1.60 -3.47 25.67
C PRO A 304 1.63 -2.00 26.05
N LEU A 305 0.57 -1.50 26.64
CA LEU A 305 0.50 -0.16 27.22
C LEU A 305 0.67 -0.21 28.74
N ARG A 306 1.39 0.77 29.28
CA ARG A 306 1.42 1.08 30.70
C ARG A 306 0.61 2.34 30.97
N LEU A 307 -0.61 2.18 31.45
CA LEU A 307 -1.50 3.29 31.74
C LEU A 307 -1.12 3.97 33.05
N LEU A 308 -1.16 5.29 33.06
CA LEU A 308 -0.95 6.14 34.25
C LEU A 308 -2.17 7.04 34.47
N ASP A 309 -2.50 7.31 35.72
CA ASP A 309 -3.55 8.25 36.10
C ASP A 309 -2.97 9.26 37.12
N PRO A 310 -2.98 10.56 36.84
CA PRO A 310 -3.54 11.19 35.64
C PRO A 310 -2.73 10.85 34.38
N VAL A 311 -3.39 10.91 33.20
CA VAL A 311 -2.75 10.70 31.90
C VAL A 311 -1.67 11.76 31.68
N PRO A 312 -0.42 11.38 31.39
CA PRO A 312 0.66 12.35 31.09
C PRO A 312 0.40 13.14 29.79
N SER A 313 1.28 14.09 29.48
CA SER A 313 1.24 14.80 28.20
C SER A 313 1.42 13.84 27.02
N ASP A 314 0.87 14.18 25.85
CA ASP A 314 0.88 13.33 24.68
C ASP A 314 2.32 12.93 24.25
N ILE A 315 3.28 13.86 24.31
CA ILE A 315 4.68 13.56 24.02
C ILE A 315 5.31 12.60 25.05
N ALA A 316 4.96 12.73 26.33
CA ALA A 316 5.46 11.84 27.38
C ALA A 316 4.89 10.42 27.21
N VAL A 317 3.61 10.29 26.84
CA VAL A 317 2.99 9.00 26.53
C VAL A 317 3.66 8.37 25.29
N SER A 318 3.92 9.14 24.26
CA SER A 318 4.62 8.67 23.04
C SER A 318 6.01 8.12 23.35
N ARG A 319 6.79 8.83 24.15
CA ARG A 319 8.17 8.45 24.53
C ARG A 319 8.24 7.27 25.50
N ALA A 320 7.22 7.07 26.31
CA ALA A 320 7.14 5.93 27.21
C ALA A 320 7.00 4.58 26.47
N GLN A 321 6.63 4.59 25.19
CA GLN A 321 6.52 3.40 24.36
C GLN A 321 7.77 3.20 23.50
N THR A 322 8.19 1.95 23.33
CA THR A 322 9.24 1.57 22.37
C THR A 322 8.59 1.16 21.04
N PRO A 323 8.69 1.96 19.97
CA PRO A 323 8.12 1.61 18.69
C PRO A 323 8.81 0.39 18.08
N LYS A 324 8.06 -0.44 17.35
CA LYS A 324 8.65 -1.47 16.50
C LYS A 324 9.47 -0.84 15.38
N GLN A 325 10.51 -1.53 14.93
CA GLN A 325 11.15 -1.21 13.66
C GLN A 325 10.11 -1.25 12.53
N ILE A 326 10.13 -0.26 11.64
CA ILE A 326 9.12 -0.14 10.59
C ILE A 326 9.11 -1.33 9.62
N THR A 327 10.26 -1.96 9.41
CA THR A 327 10.40 -3.20 8.64
C THR A 327 9.64 -4.37 9.27
N ARG A 328 9.59 -4.42 10.61
CA ARG A 328 8.78 -5.41 11.33
C ARG A 328 7.28 -5.14 11.15
N VAL A 329 6.86 -3.88 11.28
CA VAL A 329 5.46 -3.49 11.04
C VAL A 329 5.04 -3.88 9.62
N ALA A 330 5.87 -3.57 8.62
CA ALA A 330 5.63 -3.92 7.22
C ALA A 330 5.47 -5.44 7.03
N LYS A 331 6.37 -6.23 7.63
CA LYS A 331 6.33 -7.71 7.56
C LYS A 331 5.06 -8.30 8.20
N GLU A 332 4.64 -7.78 9.35
CA GLU A 332 3.44 -8.23 10.06
C GLU A 332 2.17 -8.11 9.20
N VAL A 333 2.12 -7.12 8.31
CA VAL A 333 0.94 -6.83 7.48
C VAL A 333 1.08 -7.25 6.02
N GLY A 334 2.22 -7.86 5.65
CA GLY A 334 2.44 -8.43 4.32
C GLY A 334 2.90 -7.43 3.26
N ILE A 335 3.57 -6.35 3.65
CA ILE A 335 4.34 -5.47 2.75
C ILE A 335 5.71 -6.12 2.55
N SER A 336 6.13 -6.31 1.29
CA SER A 336 7.44 -6.89 0.97
C SER A 336 8.57 -5.86 1.15
N GLU A 337 9.80 -6.35 1.35
CA GLU A 337 10.97 -5.46 1.45
C GLU A 337 11.20 -4.62 0.19
N ALA A 338 10.88 -5.17 -0.98
CA ALA A 338 11.00 -4.46 -2.27
C ALA A 338 9.98 -3.31 -2.42
N GLU A 339 8.91 -3.32 -1.63
CA GLU A 339 7.85 -2.30 -1.63
C GLU A 339 8.05 -1.25 -0.53
N LEU A 340 9.11 -1.38 0.29
CA LEU A 340 9.33 -0.54 1.46
C LEU A 340 10.58 0.32 1.28
N GLU A 341 10.43 1.63 1.42
CA GLU A 341 11.55 2.59 1.43
C GLU A 341 11.68 3.19 2.84
N PRO A 342 12.56 2.68 3.72
CA PRO A 342 12.71 3.18 5.08
C PRO A 342 13.25 4.61 5.13
N TYR A 343 12.65 5.42 5.98
CA TYR A 343 13.09 6.78 6.35
C TYR A 343 13.44 6.80 7.84
N GLY A 344 14.55 6.19 8.20
CA GLY A 344 14.92 5.91 9.59
C GLY A 344 14.28 4.62 10.11
N ALA A 345 14.17 4.51 11.45
CA ALA A 345 13.77 3.28 12.11
C ALA A 345 12.25 3.05 12.17
N HIS A 346 11.46 4.13 12.19
CA HIS A 346 10.06 4.07 12.60
C HIS A 346 9.06 4.56 11.55
N LYS A 347 9.53 5.00 10.38
CA LYS A 347 8.69 5.40 9.24
C LYS A 347 9.26 4.89 7.92
N ALA A 348 8.41 4.68 6.93
CA ALA A 348 8.81 4.27 5.58
C ALA A 348 7.79 4.74 4.55
N LYS A 349 8.22 4.93 3.31
CA LYS A 349 7.29 5.02 2.18
C LYS A 349 6.99 3.64 1.63
N VAL A 350 5.75 3.47 1.12
CA VAL A 350 5.29 2.22 0.52
C VAL A 350 5.06 2.43 -0.97
N ASP A 351 5.71 1.61 -1.78
CA ASP A 351 5.66 1.70 -3.24
C ASP A 351 4.31 1.26 -3.82
N LEU A 352 3.90 1.90 -4.93
CA LEU A 352 2.62 1.64 -5.59
C LEU A 352 2.54 0.26 -6.25
N THR A 353 3.66 -0.43 -6.45
CA THR A 353 3.70 -1.82 -6.96
C THR A 353 2.92 -2.78 -6.08
N LEU A 354 2.77 -2.48 -4.78
CA LEU A 354 1.91 -3.20 -3.86
C LEU A 354 0.48 -3.35 -4.39
N LEU A 355 -0.10 -2.31 -4.96
CA LEU A 355 -1.46 -2.37 -5.51
C LEU A 355 -1.58 -3.37 -6.67
N LYS A 356 -0.54 -3.48 -7.52
CA LYS A 356 -0.51 -4.46 -8.62
C LYS A 356 -0.38 -5.89 -8.08
N ARG A 357 0.48 -6.08 -7.07
CA ARG A 357 0.68 -7.39 -6.44
C ARG A 357 -0.60 -7.90 -5.78
N LEU A 358 -1.34 -7.01 -5.11
CA LEU A 358 -2.53 -7.34 -4.33
C LEU A 358 -3.86 -7.07 -5.06
N ASP A 359 -3.86 -6.84 -6.38
CA ASP A 359 -5.06 -6.48 -7.16
C ASP A 359 -6.18 -7.54 -7.04
N HIS A 360 -5.80 -8.81 -6.95
CA HIS A 360 -6.69 -9.97 -6.86
C HIS A 360 -7.41 -10.12 -5.51
N ARG A 361 -6.90 -9.49 -4.44
CA ARG A 361 -7.52 -9.58 -3.12
C ARG A 361 -8.86 -8.85 -3.07
N LYS A 362 -9.81 -9.43 -2.33
CA LYS A 362 -11.01 -8.69 -1.91
C LYS A 362 -10.58 -7.59 -0.93
N ASN A 363 -11.29 -6.48 -0.94
CA ASN A 363 -11.00 -5.39 -0.02
C ASN A 363 -11.36 -5.75 1.42
N GLY A 364 -10.61 -5.18 2.38
CA GLY A 364 -11.02 -5.14 3.78
C GLY A 364 -12.25 -4.26 4.00
N ARG A 365 -12.75 -4.21 5.23
CA ARG A 365 -13.90 -3.40 5.63
C ARG A 365 -13.48 -1.94 5.83
N TYR A 366 -14.21 -1.02 5.24
CA TYR A 366 -13.88 0.41 5.18
C TYR A 366 -14.75 1.21 6.14
N VAL A 367 -14.13 1.84 7.13
CA VAL A 367 -14.79 2.62 8.19
C VAL A 367 -14.35 4.07 8.11
N VAL A 368 -15.30 5.00 8.05
CA VAL A 368 -15.02 6.44 8.08
C VAL A 368 -15.46 7.05 9.41
N VAL A 369 -14.51 7.69 10.09
CA VAL A 369 -14.74 8.40 11.36
C VAL A 369 -14.92 9.89 11.07
N THR A 370 -16.04 10.44 11.51
CA THR A 370 -16.37 11.87 11.41
C THR A 370 -16.96 12.35 12.74
N GLY A 371 -17.52 13.54 12.80
CA GLY A 371 -18.10 14.04 14.03
C GLY A 371 -19.40 14.81 13.81
N ILE A 372 -19.96 15.23 14.95
CA ILE A 372 -21.00 16.30 14.98
C ILE A 372 -20.35 17.65 14.65
N THR A 373 -21.15 18.69 14.47
CA THR A 373 -20.66 20.07 14.24
C THR A 373 -19.66 20.45 15.33
N PRO A 374 -18.40 20.81 14.98
CA PRO A 374 -17.36 21.03 15.96
C PRO A 374 -17.58 22.28 16.81
N THR A 375 -16.95 22.28 17.97
CA THR A 375 -16.92 23.39 18.92
C THR A 375 -15.48 23.84 19.17
N PRO A 376 -15.25 24.99 19.80
CA PRO A 376 -13.88 25.39 20.18
C PRO A 376 -13.17 24.40 21.14
N LEU A 377 -13.92 23.48 21.76
CA LEU A 377 -13.38 22.49 22.70
C LEU A 377 -12.72 21.28 22.03
N GLY A 378 -13.04 21.03 20.75
CA GLY A 378 -12.63 19.83 20.03
C GLY A 378 -13.40 18.57 20.48
N GLU A 379 -13.64 17.65 19.54
CA GLU A 379 -14.44 16.43 19.79
C GLU A 379 -13.60 15.15 19.80
N GLY A 380 -12.29 15.22 19.51
CA GLY A 380 -11.38 14.09 19.58
C GLY A 380 -11.53 13.07 18.42
N LYS A 381 -11.88 13.49 17.22
CA LYS A 381 -12.05 12.59 16.05
C LYS A 381 -10.81 11.77 15.73
N SER A 382 -9.63 12.41 15.62
CA SER A 382 -8.38 11.72 15.32
C SER A 382 -8.00 10.74 16.43
N THR A 383 -8.24 11.12 17.70
CA THR A 383 -8.06 10.25 18.86
C THR A 383 -8.99 9.03 18.79
N THR A 384 -10.27 9.24 18.42
CA THR A 384 -11.23 8.14 18.20
C THR A 384 -10.81 7.23 17.03
N THR A 385 -10.31 7.81 15.93
CA THR A 385 -9.80 7.03 14.80
C THR A 385 -8.66 6.11 15.23
N MET A 386 -7.73 6.63 16.02
CA MET A 386 -6.60 5.84 16.54
C MET A 386 -7.05 4.82 17.57
N GLY A 387 -7.90 5.21 18.56
CA GLY A 387 -8.41 4.30 19.58
C GLY A 387 -9.22 3.14 18.98
N LEU A 388 -10.07 3.41 17.99
CA LEU A 388 -10.83 2.38 17.29
C LEU A 388 -9.90 1.44 16.50
N ALA A 389 -8.90 1.98 15.81
CA ALA A 389 -7.94 1.16 15.06
C ALA A 389 -7.10 0.27 16.01
N GLN A 390 -6.67 0.81 17.17
CA GLN A 390 -5.98 0.06 18.20
C GLN A 390 -6.87 -1.05 18.79
N ALA A 391 -8.15 -0.76 19.08
CA ALA A 391 -9.10 -1.74 19.60
C ALA A 391 -9.33 -2.89 18.62
N LEU A 392 -9.56 -2.59 17.35
CA LEU A 392 -9.73 -3.60 16.29
C LEU A 392 -8.45 -4.43 16.10
N GLY A 393 -7.27 -3.77 16.07
CA GLY A 393 -5.98 -4.43 15.81
C GLY A 393 -5.45 -5.19 17.02
N ALA A 394 -5.23 -4.51 18.14
CA ALA A 394 -4.55 -5.06 19.30
C ALA A 394 -5.46 -5.91 20.18
N HIS A 395 -6.75 -5.57 20.32
CA HIS A 395 -7.66 -6.23 21.27
C HIS A 395 -8.62 -7.21 20.60
N LEU A 396 -9.09 -6.95 19.38
CA LEU A 396 -9.94 -7.90 18.63
C LEU A 396 -9.15 -8.77 17.63
N GLY A 397 -7.84 -8.57 17.51
CA GLY A 397 -6.97 -9.37 16.65
C GLY A 397 -7.29 -9.27 15.15
N ARG A 398 -7.98 -8.20 14.72
CA ARG A 398 -8.28 -7.96 13.31
C ARG A 398 -7.13 -7.24 12.63
N LEU A 399 -6.77 -7.65 11.42
CA LEU A 399 -5.77 -6.92 10.63
C LEU A 399 -6.31 -5.53 10.30
N THR A 400 -5.81 -4.49 10.97
CA THR A 400 -6.38 -3.15 10.91
C THR A 400 -5.34 -2.13 10.51
N PHE A 401 -5.75 -1.17 9.69
CA PHE A 401 -4.99 0.03 9.34
C PHE A 401 -5.76 1.29 9.77
N ALA A 402 -5.05 2.27 10.31
CA ALA A 402 -5.57 3.63 10.37
C ALA A 402 -5.01 4.45 9.20
N ASN A 403 -5.85 5.26 8.55
CA ASN A 403 -5.42 6.18 7.50
C ASN A 403 -5.73 7.60 7.93
N VAL A 404 -4.68 8.39 8.18
CA VAL A 404 -4.79 9.75 8.68
C VAL A 404 -4.11 10.75 7.76
N ARG A 405 -4.48 12.01 7.89
CA ARG A 405 -3.85 13.10 7.16
C ARG A 405 -2.50 13.43 7.75
N GLN A 406 -1.56 13.84 6.88
CA GLN A 406 -0.32 14.47 7.32
C GLN A 406 -0.60 15.87 7.88
N PRO A 407 -0.12 16.23 9.09
CA PRO A 407 -0.33 17.55 9.68
C PRO A 407 0.50 18.63 8.96
N SER A 408 -0.07 19.83 8.91
CA SER A 408 0.62 21.07 8.49
C SER A 408 1.35 21.70 9.70
N GLN A 409 2.49 22.36 9.44
CA GLN A 409 3.25 23.06 10.48
C GLN A 409 2.51 24.30 11.02
N GLY A 410 1.66 24.93 10.22
CA GLY A 410 0.88 26.07 10.66
C GLY A 410 0.02 25.79 11.90
N PRO A 411 -0.90 24.82 11.90
CA PRO A 411 -1.62 24.40 13.10
C PRO A 411 -0.72 23.90 14.23
N THR A 412 0.33 23.14 13.92
CA THR A 412 1.25 22.56 14.90
C THR A 412 1.93 23.63 15.77
N PHE A 413 2.43 24.68 15.17
CA PHE A 413 3.05 25.80 15.89
C PHE A 413 2.11 26.99 16.17
N GLY A 414 0.85 26.92 15.74
CA GLY A 414 -0.17 27.96 15.89
C GLY A 414 -1.10 27.75 17.09
N ILE A 415 -2.34 27.38 16.83
CA ILE A 415 -3.42 27.29 17.85
C ILE A 415 -3.69 25.86 18.29
N LYS A 416 -3.58 24.92 17.37
CA LYS A 416 -3.86 23.49 17.62
C LYS A 416 -2.56 22.75 17.66
N GLY A 417 -2.36 21.97 18.67
CA GLY A 417 -1.33 20.96 18.72
C GLY A 417 -1.36 19.97 17.54
N GLY A 418 -0.39 19.09 17.52
CA GLY A 418 -0.24 18.07 16.49
C GLY A 418 -1.49 17.20 16.31
N ALA A 419 -1.60 16.59 15.13
CA ALA A 419 -2.77 15.79 14.74
C ALA A 419 -2.55 14.28 14.96
N ALA A 420 -1.56 13.87 15.76
CA ALA A 420 -1.21 12.46 15.98
C ALA A 420 -2.30 11.63 16.70
N GLY A 421 -3.32 12.27 17.23
CA GLY A 421 -4.26 11.73 18.22
C GLY A 421 -4.01 12.37 19.57
N GLY A 422 -4.26 11.67 20.67
CA GLY A 422 -3.98 12.16 22.03
C GLY A 422 -4.14 11.08 23.10
N GLY A 423 -3.53 11.31 24.24
CA GLY A 423 -3.48 10.34 25.32
C GLY A 423 -2.90 9.01 24.85
N TYR A 424 -3.54 7.92 25.24
CA TYR A 424 -3.10 6.57 24.83
C TYR A 424 -3.60 6.13 23.45
N SER A 425 -4.16 7.04 22.65
CA SER A 425 -4.63 6.78 21.27
C SER A 425 -3.97 7.73 20.28
N GLN A 426 -2.73 7.42 19.92
CA GLN A 426 -1.94 8.28 19.03
C GLN A 426 -0.99 7.50 18.13
N VAL A 427 -0.49 8.18 17.07
CA VAL A 427 0.58 7.72 16.18
C VAL A 427 1.93 7.97 16.83
N ILE A 428 2.84 7.00 16.72
CA ILE A 428 4.20 7.11 17.27
C ILE A 428 5.30 6.80 16.24
N PRO A 429 6.50 7.44 16.38
CA PRO A 429 6.84 8.54 17.26
C PRO A 429 6.05 9.82 16.94
N MET A 430 5.51 10.50 17.97
CA MET A 430 4.67 11.68 17.79
C MET A 430 5.41 12.87 17.19
N ASP A 431 6.65 13.09 17.60
CA ASP A 431 7.52 14.14 17.08
C ASP A 431 7.83 13.94 15.59
N GLU A 432 8.16 12.72 15.15
CA GLU A 432 8.37 12.42 13.73
C GLU A 432 7.10 12.63 12.89
N PHE A 433 5.93 12.30 13.44
CA PHE A 433 4.65 12.51 12.78
C PHE A 433 4.32 14.00 12.61
N ASN A 434 4.51 14.79 13.65
CA ASN A 434 4.12 16.21 13.68
C ASN A 434 5.12 17.16 13.00
N MET A 435 6.34 16.70 12.69
CA MET A 435 7.36 17.49 12.00
C MET A 435 7.31 17.29 10.47
N HIS A 436 8.45 17.15 9.84
CA HIS A 436 8.55 17.11 8.37
C HIS A 436 8.17 15.74 7.76
N LEU A 437 7.99 14.72 8.59
CA LEU A 437 7.73 13.34 8.21
C LEU A 437 8.75 12.83 7.17
N THR A 438 8.39 12.87 5.87
CA THR A 438 9.26 12.47 4.74
C THR A 438 9.42 13.59 3.69
N GLY A 439 8.94 14.80 3.98
CA GLY A 439 9.09 15.96 3.11
C GLY A 439 7.99 16.16 2.07
N ASP A 440 6.86 15.48 2.17
CA ASP A 440 5.77 15.55 1.18
C ASP A 440 5.21 16.98 1.04
N ILE A 441 5.01 17.69 2.15
CA ILE A 441 4.52 19.09 2.14
C ILE A 441 5.55 20.03 1.49
N HIS A 442 6.84 19.79 1.67
CA HIS A 442 7.89 20.54 0.97
C HIS A 442 7.81 20.30 -0.54
N ALA A 443 7.63 19.05 -1.00
CA ALA A 443 7.47 18.75 -2.42
C ALA A 443 6.26 19.46 -3.04
N ILE A 444 5.13 19.49 -2.33
CA ILE A 444 3.90 20.21 -2.72
C ILE A 444 4.16 21.72 -2.79
N THR A 445 4.83 22.28 -1.79
CA THR A 445 5.19 23.71 -1.74
C THR A 445 6.06 24.08 -2.93
N ALA A 446 7.09 23.27 -3.23
CA ALA A 446 7.99 23.50 -4.35
C ALA A 446 7.23 23.41 -5.71
N ALA A 447 6.37 22.40 -5.89
CA ALA A 447 5.58 22.24 -7.10
C ALA A 447 4.62 23.43 -7.30
N ASN A 448 3.85 23.81 -6.29
CA ASN A 448 2.92 24.92 -6.35
C ASN A 448 3.61 26.25 -6.67
N ASN A 449 4.76 26.51 -6.03
CA ASN A 449 5.48 27.78 -6.21
C ASN A 449 6.23 27.82 -7.54
N LEU A 450 6.70 26.69 -8.07
CA LEU A 450 7.23 26.61 -9.42
C LEU A 450 6.17 27.02 -10.45
N LEU A 451 4.93 26.54 -10.30
CA LEU A 451 3.82 26.90 -11.20
C LEU A 451 3.50 28.39 -11.08
N ALA A 452 3.45 28.95 -9.87
CA ALA A 452 3.26 30.40 -9.66
C ALA A 452 4.34 31.23 -10.36
N ALA A 453 5.61 30.83 -10.23
CA ALA A 453 6.73 31.50 -10.91
C ALA A 453 6.63 31.36 -12.45
N ALA A 454 6.17 30.22 -12.95
CA ALA A 454 6.00 29.98 -14.38
C ALA A 454 4.94 30.90 -15.00
N ILE A 455 3.83 31.17 -14.27
CA ILE A 455 2.78 32.11 -14.71
C ILE A 455 3.37 33.52 -14.90
N GLU A 456 3.99 34.06 -13.87
CA GLU A 456 4.59 35.40 -13.89
C GLU A 456 5.65 35.52 -14.99
N THR A 457 6.55 34.55 -15.08
CA THR A 457 7.61 34.51 -16.10
C THR A 457 7.02 34.50 -17.51
N ARG A 458 5.99 33.69 -17.73
CA ARG A 458 5.34 33.59 -19.03
C ARG A 458 4.72 34.92 -19.47
N MET A 459 3.93 35.54 -18.59
CA MET A 459 3.34 36.86 -18.84
C MET A 459 4.38 37.92 -19.14
N PHE A 460 5.43 37.99 -18.33
CA PHE A 460 6.54 38.95 -18.54
C PHE A 460 7.18 38.79 -19.92
N HIS A 461 7.47 37.53 -20.35
CA HIS A 461 8.09 37.30 -21.65
C HIS A 461 7.15 37.55 -22.82
N GLU A 462 5.87 37.27 -22.70
CA GLU A 462 4.87 37.59 -23.70
C GLU A 462 4.67 39.09 -23.88
N ASN A 463 4.71 39.86 -22.79
CA ASN A 463 4.56 41.32 -22.82
C ASN A 463 5.83 42.05 -23.33
N THR A 464 7.00 41.44 -23.20
CA THR A 464 8.27 42.11 -23.56
C THR A 464 8.85 41.65 -24.88
N GLN A 465 8.27 40.65 -25.56
CA GLN A 465 8.82 40.09 -26.80
C GLN A 465 7.76 39.96 -27.89
N LYS A 466 8.17 40.10 -29.18
CA LYS A 466 7.36 39.77 -30.34
C LYS A 466 7.34 38.25 -30.56
N ASP A 467 6.36 37.74 -31.33
CA ASP A 467 6.10 36.32 -31.54
C ASP A 467 7.33 35.52 -32.01
N GLY A 468 8.00 35.96 -33.05
CA GLY A 468 9.14 35.26 -33.61
C GLY A 468 10.33 35.12 -32.63
N PRO A 469 10.80 36.20 -31.97
CA PRO A 469 11.78 36.08 -30.89
C PRO A 469 11.33 35.22 -29.73
N LEU A 470 10.09 35.35 -29.29
CA LEU A 470 9.52 34.54 -28.21
C LEU A 470 9.53 33.04 -28.58
N TYR A 471 9.01 32.71 -29.77
CA TYR A 471 9.00 31.35 -30.27
C TYR A 471 10.38 30.73 -30.36
N ARG A 472 11.36 31.48 -30.91
CA ARG A 472 12.77 31.01 -31.00
C ARG A 472 13.42 30.72 -29.65
N ARG A 473 12.98 31.40 -28.59
CA ARG A 473 13.47 31.15 -27.22
C ARG A 473 12.73 30.00 -26.55
N LEU A 474 11.44 29.84 -26.81
CA LEU A 474 10.67 28.72 -26.31
C LEU A 474 11.12 27.38 -26.95
N VAL A 475 11.45 27.41 -28.24
CA VAL A 475 11.93 26.25 -29.01
C VAL A 475 13.33 26.55 -29.55
N PRO A 476 14.38 26.51 -28.70
CA PRO A 476 15.74 26.87 -29.11
C PRO A 476 16.34 25.83 -30.05
N ALA A 477 17.19 26.26 -30.97
CA ALA A 477 18.00 25.36 -31.78
C ALA A 477 19.14 24.78 -30.94
N LYS A 478 19.28 23.47 -30.95
CA LYS A 478 20.44 22.73 -30.44
C LYS A 478 21.18 22.09 -31.61
N ASN A 479 22.48 22.37 -31.77
CA ASN A 479 23.27 21.88 -32.91
C ASN A 479 22.62 22.20 -34.26
N GLY A 480 22.09 23.43 -34.42
CA GLY A 480 21.44 23.87 -35.68
C GLY A 480 20.03 23.35 -35.92
N LYS A 481 19.51 22.42 -35.12
CA LYS A 481 18.17 21.85 -35.27
C LYS A 481 17.22 22.30 -34.13
N ARG A 482 15.98 22.62 -34.50
CA ARG A 482 14.89 22.88 -33.54
C ARG A 482 14.09 21.61 -33.33
N GLN A 483 13.69 21.35 -32.10
CA GLN A 483 12.79 20.25 -31.75
C GLN A 483 11.86 20.69 -30.64
N PHE A 484 10.60 20.25 -30.72
CA PHE A 484 9.66 20.45 -29.62
C PHE A 484 10.05 19.57 -28.44
N ALA A 485 9.97 20.13 -27.24
CA ALA A 485 10.03 19.32 -26.03
C ALA A 485 8.77 18.43 -25.93
N PRO A 486 8.85 17.23 -25.32
CA PRO A 486 7.71 16.30 -25.26
C PRO A 486 6.42 16.93 -24.71
N VAL A 487 6.51 17.80 -23.73
CA VAL A 487 5.34 18.51 -23.16
C VAL A 487 4.69 19.47 -24.15
N MET A 488 5.41 20.02 -25.12
CA MET A 488 4.88 20.96 -26.11
C MET A 488 3.91 20.30 -27.09
N PHE A 489 4.03 19.00 -27.34
CA PHE A 489 3.06 18.27 -28.17
C PHE A 489 1.65 18.24 -27.55
N ARG A 490 1.50 18.32 -26.23
CA ARG A 490 0.17 18.47 -25.58
C ARG A 490 -0.48 19.77 -25.96
N ARG A 491 0.29 20.87 -25.97
CA ARG A 491 -0.23 22.17 -26.41
C ARG A 491 -0.55 22.21 -27.91
N LEU A 492 0.33 21.67 -28.77
CA LEU A 492 0.07 21.53 -30.20
C LEU A 492 -1.25 20.79 -30.45
N LYS A 493 -1.44 19.65 -29.78
CA LYS A 493 -2.67 18.87 -29.85
C LYS A 493 -3.91 19.68 -29.41
N LYS A 494 -3.81 20.42 -28.29
CA LYS A 494 -4.90 21.31 -27.80
C LYS A 494 -5.26 22.38 -28.83
N LEU A 495 -4.27 22.91 -29.55
CA LEU A 495 -4.44 23.93 -30.58
C LEU A 495 -4.87 23.36 -31.96
N GLY A 496 -4.97 22.06 -32.12
CA GLY A 496 -5.27 21.39 -33.39
C GLY A 496 -4.14 21.50 -34.43
N ILE A 497 -2.88 21.59 -33.96
CA ILE A 497 -1.69 21.68 -34.81
C ILE A 497 -1.02 20.30 -34.89
N ASP A 498 -1.11 19.65 -36.06
CA ASP A 498 -0.61 18.28 -36.26
C ASP A 498 0.84 18.25 -36.77
N LYS A 499 1.57 19.38 -36.72
CA LYS A 499 2.95 19.50 -37.16
C LYS A 499 3.92 19.06 -36.10
N THR A 500 4.96 18.34 -36.52
CA THR A 500 6.00 17.79 -35.62
C THR A 500 7.34 18.52 -35.76
N ASP A 501 7.62 19.17 -36.91
CA ASP A 501 8.81 20.01 -37.07
C ASP A 501 8.50 21.45 -36.70
N PRO A 502 9.25 22.05 -35.75
CA PRO A 502 9.06 23.43 -35.33
C PRO A 502 9.23 24.46 -36.47
N ASN A 503 9.95 24.11 -37.56
CA ASN A 503 10.17 25.02 -38.67
C ASN A 503 8.98 25.07 -39.65
N ASP A 504 8.02 24.15 -39.54
CA ASP A 504 6.86 24.07 -40.45
C ASP A 504 5.67 24.88 -39.98
N LEU A 505 5.73 25.50 -38.78
CA LEU A 505 4.63 26.30 -38.25
C LEU A 505 4.46 27.58 -39.06
N THR A 506 3.23 27.93 -39.40
CA THR A 506 2.87 29.21 -39.97
C THR A 506 2.98 30.34 -38.95
N GLU A 507 2.95 31.60 -39.36
CA GLU A 507 2.99 32.74 -38.42
C GLU A 507 1.79 32.73 -37.44
N ASP A 508 0.59 32.35 -37.91
CA ASP A 508 -0.58 32.18 -37.05
C ASP A 508 -0.42 31.05 -36.04
N GLU A 509 0.10 29.89 -36.47
CA GLU A 509 0.39 28.78 -35.56
C GLU A 509 1.47 29.13 -34.54
N ILE A 510 2.51 29.86 -34.95
CA ILE A 510 3.54 30.38 -34.05
C ILE A 510 2.92 31.32 -33.01
N HIS A 511 2.05 32.23 -33.42
CA HIS A 511 1.36 33.14 -32.51
C HIS A 511 0.52 32.36 -31.48
N ARG A 512 -0.36 31.47 -31.94
CA ARG A 512 -1.22 30.63 -31.08
C ARG A 512 -0.44 29.71 -30.14
N PHE A 513 0.68 29.16 -30.63
CA PHE A 513 1.55 28.32 -29.80
C PHE A 513 2.35 29.13 -28.77
N ALA A 514 2.97 30.24 -29.21
CA ALA A 514 3.88 31.03 -28.40
C ALA A 514 3.17 31.89 -27.33
N ARG A 515 1.90 32.27 -27.54
CA ARG A 515 1.16 33.11 -26.62
C ARG A 515 0.06 32.33 -25.90
N LEU A 516 0.03 32.49 -24.61
CA LEU A 516 -1.07 32.03 -23.75
C LEU A 516 -2.10 33.15 -23.57
N ASP A 517 -1.68 34.39 -23.79
CA ASP A 517 -2.50 35.60 -23.66
C ASP A 517 -3.29 35.65 -22.34
N ILE A 518 -2.60 35.39 -21.25
CA ILE A 518 -3.18 35.31 -19.91
C ILE A 518 -3.81 36.64 -19.54
N ASP A 519 -5.09 36.62 -19.12
CA ASP A 519 -5.74 37.75 -18.49
C ASP A 519 -5.35 37.82 -17.00
N PRO A 520 -4.58 38.84 -16.58
CA PRO A 520 -4.07 38.97 -15.21
C PRO A 520 -5.17 38.98 -14.13
N ASP A 521 -6.34 39.52 -14.46
CA ASP A 521 -7.45 39.64 -13.51
C ASP A 521 -8.14 38.31 -13.21
N THR A 522 -7.86 37.28 -14.03
CA THR A 522 -8.42 35.93 -13.89
C THR A 522 -7.50 34.96 -13.14
N ILE A 523 -6.27 35.39 -12.78
CA ILE A 523 -5.30 34.53 -12.10
C ILE A 523 -5.79 34.20 -10.68
N THR A 524 -6.08 32.94 -10.44
CA THR A 524 -6.49 32.41 -9.12
C THR A 524 -5.35 31.76 -8.36
N TRP A 525 -4.23 31.49 -9.02
CA TRP A 525 -3.09 30.76 -8.47
C TRP A 525 -2.25 31.64 -7.55
N LYS A 526 -2.07 31.18 -6.31
CA LYS A 526 -1.25 31.84 -5.30
C LYS A 526 -0.01 31.00 -4.99
N ARG A 527 1.01 31.64 -4.39
CA ARG A 527 2.10 30.94 -3.75
C ARG A 527 1.65 30.32 -2.44
N VAL A 528 2.40 29.35 -1.93
CA VAL A 528 2.07 28.69 -0.66
C VAL A 528 3.26 28.62 0.28
N LEU A 529 2.94 28.55 1.58
CA LEU A 529 3.90 28.42 2.67
C LEU A 529 3.28 27.61 3.79
N ASP A 530 4.05 26.72 4.45
CA ASP A 530 3.48 25.85 5.50
C ASP A 530 3.62 26.43 6.91
N VAL A 531 3.31 27.71 7.06
CA VAL A 531 3.21 28.41 8.35
C VAL A 531 1.99 29.32 8.40
N ASN A 532 1.58 29.69 9.59
CA ASN A 532 0.52 30.67 9.81
C ASN A 532 1.09 32.09 9.73
N ASP A 533 0.83 32.80 8.64
CA ASP A 533 1.27 34.17 8.43
C ASP A 533 0.20 35.05 7.80
N ARG A 534 -0.50 35.84 8.64
CA ARG A 534 -1.57 36.74 8.19
C ARG A 534 -1.10 37.90 7.32
N HIS A 535 0.21 38.29 7.39
CA HIS A 535 0.76 39.40 6.61
C HIS A 535 0.90 39.05 5.12
N LEU A 536 0.89 37.75 4.79
CA LEU A 536 0.97 37.25 3.41
C LEU A 536 -0.39 37.12 2.71
N ARG A 537 -1.50 37.50 3.35
CA ARG A 537 -2.85 37.44 2.73
C ARG A 537 -2.99 38.38 1.54
N GLY A 538 -2.30 39.52 1.55
CA GLY A 538 -2.25 40.49 0.46
C GLY A 538 -0.84 41.03 0.30
N ILE A 539 -0.26 40.86 -0.88
CA ILE A 539 1.09 41.33 -1.25
C ILE A 539 1.08 41.81 -2.70
N THR A 540 2.00 42.70 -3.02
CA THR A 540 2.26 43.10 -4.41
C THR A 540 3.55 42.46 -4.88
N VAL A 541 3.48 41.67 -5.98
CA VAL A 541 4.63 41.04 -6.64
C VAL A 541 5.07 41.88 -7.85
N GLY A 542 6.33 41.73 -8.29
CA GLY A 542 6.86 42.39 -9.49
C GLY A 542 7.24 43.85 -9.24
N THR A 543 7.58 44.23 -8.02
CA THR A 543 7.94 45.62 -7.65
C THR A 543 9.38 46.03 -7.98
N ALA A 544 10.26 45.08 -8.29
CA ALA A 544 11.63 45.39 -8.62
C ALA A 544 11.76 46.06 -10.00
N PRO A 545 12.75 46.99 -10.20
CA PRO A 545 12.94 47.66 -11.48
C PRO A 545 13.15 46.76 -12.69
N THR A 546 13.66 45.53 -12.46
CA THR A 546 13.90 44.52 -13.49
C THR A 546 12.60 44.00 -14.10
N GLU A 547 11.47 44.07 -13.38
CA GLU A 547 10.16 43.63 -13.80
C GLU A 547 9.39 44.68 -14.64
N LYS A 548 10.02 45.82 -14.93
CA LYS A 548 9.54 46.84 -15.87
C LYS A 548 8.09 47.31 -15.61
N GLY A 549 7.68 47.36 -14.33
CA GLY A 549 6.33 47.76 -13.94
C GLY A 549 5.26 46.68 -14.08
N ALA A 550 5.62 45.42 -14.34
CA ALA A 550 4.70 44.32 -14.35
C ALA A 550 4.34 43.91 -12.91
N THR A 551 3.55 44.74 -12.22
CA THR A 551 3.10 44.50 -10.84
C THR A 551 1.74 43.83 -10.80
N ARG A 552 1.48 43.00 -9.77
CA ARG A 552 0.19 42.35 -9.53
C ARG A 552 -0.06 42.16 -8.04
N GLU A 553 -1.30 42.44 -7.61
CA GLU A 553 -1.77 42.08 -6.29
C GLU A 553 -2.07 40.58 -6.21
N THR A 554 -1.60 39.94 -5.14
CA THR A 554 -1.78 38.52 -4.89
C THR A 554 -1.69 38.23 -3.39
N GLY A 555 -1.51 36.97 -3.01
CA GLY A 555 -1.29 36.52 -1.63
C GLY A 555 -0.70 35.14 -1.59
N PHE A 556 -0.58 34.62 -0.37
CA PHE A 556 -0.21 33.24 -0.11
C PHE A 556 -1.40 32.47 0.46
N ASP A 557 -1.41 31.16 0.20
CA ASP A 557 -2.23 30.19 0.93
C ASP A 557 -1.30 29.28 1.75
N ILE A 558 -1.81 28.57 2.74
CA ILE A 558 -1.03 27.53 3.42
C ILE A 558 -0.87 26.31 2.48
N SER A 559 0.28 25.63 2.54
CA SER A 559 0.61 24.56 1.59
C SER A 559 -0.47 23.46 1.49
N VAL A 560 -1.10 23.13 2.61
CA VAL A 560 -2.18 22.11 2.65
C VAL A 560 -3.53 22.60 2.09
N ALA A 561 -3.67 23.90 1.77
CA ALA A 561 -4.81 24.47 1.06
C ALA A 561 -4.62 24.47 -0.46
N SER A 562 -3.44 24.11 -0.98
CA SER A 562 -3.14 24.13 -2.41
C SER A 562 -3.91 23.07 -3.19
N GLU A 563 -4.13 23.35 -4.49
CA GLU A 563 -4.68 22.36 -5.40
C GLU A 563 -3.72 21.16 -5.59
N CYS A 564 -2.40 21.37 -5.51
CA CYS A 564 -1.40 20.29 -5.54
C CYS A 564 -1.62 19.26 -4.42
N MET A 565 -1.97 19.72 -3.21
CA MET A 565 -2.33 18.85 -2.09
C MET A 565 -3.63 18.08 -2.37
N ALA A 566 -4.63 18.72 -2.95
CA ALA A 566 -5.89 18.08 -3.32
C ALA A 566 -5.69 17.05 -4.44
N VAL A 567 -4.82 17.34 -5.41
CA VAL A 567 -4.42 16.38 -6.45
C VAL A 567 -3.76 15.17 -5.85
N LEU A 568 -2.80 15.33 -4.92
CA LEU A 568 -2.17 14.21 -4.22
C LEU A 568 -3.21 13.32 -3.51
N ALA A 569 -4.17 13.93 -2.83
CA ALA A 569 -5.21 13.22 -2.09
C ALA A 569 -6.17 12.42 -2.98
N LEU A 570 -6.44 12.91 -4.20
CA LEU A 570 -7.43 12.32 -5.11
C LEU A 570 -6.81 11.50 -6.25
N SER A 571 -5.50 11.46 -6.37
CA SER A 571 -4.80 10.64 -7.37
C SER A 571 -4.93 9.15 -7.07
N THR A 572 -5.03 8.34 -8.14
CA THR A 572 -5.17 6.89 -8.06
C THR A 572 -3.87 6.15 -8.37
N ASP A 573 -2.98 6.78 -9.13
CA ASP A 573 -1.64 6.32 -9.48
C ASP A 573 -0.80 7.50 -10.03
N LEU A 574 0.45 7.22 -10.40
CA LEU A 574 1.38 8.24 -10.90
C LEU A 574 0.94 8.84 -12.25
N SER A 575 0.31 8.06 -13.11
CA SER A 575 -0.19 8.53 -14.40
C SER A 575 -1.37 9.49 -14.21
N ASP A 576 -2.32 9.13 -13.36
CA ASP A 576 -3.45 9.99 -12.98
C ASP A 576 -2.96 11.29 -12.30
N MET A 577 -1.95 11.21 -11.41
CA MET A 577 -1.35 12.41 -10.82
C MET A 577 -0.74 13.31 -11.89
N ARG A 578 -0.03 12.75 -12.87
CA ARG A 578 0.56 13.52 -13.98
C ARG A 578 -0.52 14.24 -14.81
N GLU A 579 -1.60 13.56 -15.13
CA GLU A 579 -2.72 14.16 -15.89
C GLU A 579 -3.44 15.23 -15.06
N ARG A 580 -3.66 15.00 -13.76
CA ARG A 580 -4.27 15.98 -12.87
C ARG A 580 -3.42 17.24 -12.71
N LEU A 581 -2.12 17.09 -12.47
CA LEU A 581 -1.19 18.23 -12.35
C LEU A 581 -1.13 19.03 -13.66
N GLY A 582 -1.17 18.36 -14.81
CA GLY A 582 -1.13 19.02 -16.12
C GLY A 582 -2.38 19.85 -16.43
N ARG A 583 -3.57 19.38 -16.01
CA ARG A 583 -4.85 20.05 -16.28
C ARG A 583 -5.27 21.09 -15.23
N MET A 584 -4.46 21.33 -14.17
CA MET A 584 -4.73 22.42 -13.23
C MET A 584 -4.86 23.75 -14.00
N VAL A 585 -5.97 24.45 -13.81
CA VAL A 585 -6.27 25.74 -14.47
C VAL A 585 -5.80 26.86 -13.57
N VAL A 586 -4.91 27.70 -14.07
CA VAL A 586 -4.28 28.79 -13.31
C VAL A 586 -4.89 30.15 -13.59
N ALA A 587 -5.47 30.34 -14.78
CA ALA A 587 -6.09 31.57 -15.26
C ALA A 587 -6.97 31.28 -16.49
N SER A 588 -7.62 32.30 -17.02
CA SER A 588 -8.19 32.31 -18.38
C SER A 588 -7.33 33.18 -19.30
N SER A 589 -7.33 32.87 -20.59
CA SER A 589 -6.82 33.77 -21.60
C SER A 589 -7.80 34.96 -21.78
N ARG A 590 -7.37 36.00 -22.50
CA ARG A 590 -8.25 37.14 -22.86
C ARG A 590 -9.41 36.74 -23.77
N SER A 591 -9.30 35.59 -24.48
CA SER A 591 -10.42 34.99 -25.24
C SER A 591 -11.40 34.19 -24.35
N GLY A 592 -11.07 33.99 -23.07
CA GLY A 592 -11.89 33.24 -22.09
C GLY A 592 -11.59 31.74 -22.04
N ASP A 593 -10.55 31.27 -22.73
CA ASP A 593 -10.14 29.86 -22.70
C ASP A 593 -9.33 29.55 -21.43
N PRO A 594 -9.42 28.31 -20.85
CA PRO A 594 -8.66 27.95 -19.67
C PRO A 594 -7.17 27.77 -20.00
N VAL A 595 -6.32 28.40 -19.21
CA VAL A 595 -4.85 28.24 -19.26
C VAL A 595 -4.43 27.23 -18.18
N THR A 596 -3.81 26.13 -18.63
CA THR A 596 -3.45 25.00 -17.78
C THR A 596 -1.94 24.95 -17.47
N ALA A 597 -1.56 24.16 -16.48
CA ALA A 597 -0.15 23.87 -16.17
C ALA A 597 0.59 23.24 -17.36
N ASP A 598 -0.09 22.40 -18.17
CA ASP A 598 0.49 21.84 -19.40
C ASP A 598 0.63 22.89 -20.52
N ASP A 599 -0.22 23.92 -20.60
CA ASP A 599 -0.05 25.06 -21.49
C ASP A 599 1.23 25.85 -21.16
N LEU A 600 1.54 25.97 -19.88
CA LEU A 600 2.81 26.55 -19.37
C LEU A 600 4.01 25.62 -19.57
N GLY A 601 3.76 24.33 -19.88
CA GLY A 601 4.80 23.30 -19.98
C GLY A 601 5.31 22.76 -18.64
N ALA A 602 4.64 23.08 -17.53
CA ALA A 602 5.12 22.78 -16.17
C ALA A 602 4.72 21.38 -15.69
N GLY A 603 3.67 20.77 -16.20
CA GLY A 603 3.07 19.55 -15.63
C GLY A 603 4.04 18.39 -15.39
N GLY A 604 5.02 18.18 -16.28
CA GLY A 604 6.06 17.17 -16.08
C GLY A 604 6.99 17.47 -14.90
N ALA A 605 7.41 18.74 -14.76
CA ALA A 605 8.27 19.17 -13.66
C ALA A 605 7.55 19.09 -12.30
N LEU A 606 6.26 19.45 -12.25
CA LEU A 606 5.44 19.31 -11.05
C LEU A 606 5.35 17.83 -10.63
N THR A 607 5.14 16.93 -11.58
CA THR A 607 5.10 15.49 -11.33
C THR A 607 6.42 14.95 -10.83
N ALA A 608 7.53 15.41 -11.40
CA ALA A 608 8.88 15.01 -10.96
C ALA A 608 9.15 15.44 -9.51
N LEU A 609 8.73 16.65 -9.11
CA LEU A 609 8.83 17.11 -7.72
C LEU A 609 7.98 16.30 -6.76
N MET A 610 6.82 15.80 -7.21
CA MET A 610 5.86 15.06 -6.37
C MET A 610 5.94 13.55 -6.51
N LYS A 611 6.88 13.00 -7.28
CA LYS A 611 6.92 11.56 -7.60
C LYS A 611 7.08 10.66 -6.37
N ASP A 612 7.79 11.13 -5.35
CA ASP A 612 7.98 10.37 -4.10
C ASP A 612 6.89 10.70 -3.07
N ALA A 613 6.30 11.90 -3.14
CA ALA A 613 5.18 12.29 -2.31
C ALA A 613 3.90 11.45 -2.57
N ILE A 614 3.77 10.83 -3.75
CA ILE A 614 2.61 9.98 -4.07
C ILE A 614 2.59 8.66 -3.27
N LYS A 615 3.73 8.23 -2.75
CA LYS A 615 3.85 7.01 -1.93
C LYS A 615 3.38 7.29 -0.50
N PRO A 616 2.41 6.55 0.05
CA PRO A 616 1.97 6.71 1.43
C PRO A 616 3.09 6.42 2.43
N ASN A 617 3.06 7.14 3.56
CA ASN A 617 3.99 6.93 4.67
C ASN A 617 3.39 5.91 5.64
N LEU A 618 4.14 4.86 5.94
CA LEU A 618 3.81 3.85 6.95
C LEU A 618 4.42 4.26 8.29
N MET A 619 3.59 4.25 9.33
CA MET A 619 3.93 4.41 10.74
C MET A 619 3.16 3.41 11.59
N GLN A 620 3.09 3.61 12.89
CA GLN A 620 2.35 2.75 13.82
C GLN A 620 1.69 3.55 14.95
N SER A 621 0.69 2.95 15.59
CA SER A 621 0.08 3.47 16.83
C SER A 621 0.88 3.03 18.06
N LEU A 622 0.52 3.58 19.23
CA LEU A 622 1.05 3.18 20.54
C LEU A 622 0.97 1.66 20.80
N GLU A 623 -0.05 0.99 20.28
CA GLU A 623 -0.24 -0.46 20.45
C GLU A 623 0.25 -1.24 19.21
N GLY A 624 1.00 -0.60 18.32
CA GLY A 624 1.65 -1.26 17.17
C GLY A 624 0.72 -1.58 16.00
N THR A 625 -0.46 -0.97 15.93
CA THR A 625 -1.35 -1.03 14.76
C THR A 625 -0.76 -0.17 13.63
N PRO A 626 -0.64 -0.66 12.40
CA PRO A 626 -0.09 0.11 11.29
C PRO A 626 -0.95 1.33 10.95
N VAL A 627 -0.29 2.41 10.58
CA VAL A 627 -0.91 3.68 10.21
C VAL A 627 -0.33 4.17 8.89
N PHE A 628 -1.19 4.44 7.91
CA PHE A 628 -0.80 5.24 6.75
C PHE A 628 -1.04 6.71 7.00
N VAL A 629 0.00 7.52 6.83
CA VAL A 629 -0.04 8.97 6.90
C VAL A 629 0.20 9.51 5.50
N HIS A 630 -0.84 10.09 4.88
CA HIS A 630 -0.69 10.53 3.50
C HIS A 630 -1.65 11.63 3.13
N ALA A 631 -1.12 12.65 2.42
CA ALA A 631 -1.82 13.89 2.08
C ALA A 631 -2.42 14.60 3.32
N GLY A 632 -2.81 15.83 3.20
CA GLY A 632 -3.35 16.59 4.32
C GLY A 632 -4.24 17.76 3.87
N PRO A 633 -5.15 17.55 2.89
CA PRO A 633 -5.95 18.66 2.36
C PRO A 633 -6.86 19.24 3.42
N PHE A 634 -6.97 20.56 3.46
CA PHE A 634 -7.87 21.27 4.37
C PHE A 634 -9.32 20.89 4.10
N ALA A 635 -10.08 20.69 5.18
CA ALA A 635 -11.51 20.37 5.10
C ALA A 635 -12.40 21.59 4.83
N ASN A 636 -11.86 22.82 4.81
CA ASN A 636 -12.62 24.03 4.51
C ASN A 636 -12.90 24.17 3.01
N ILE A 637 -11.89 23.97 2.18
CA ILE A 637 -11.92 24.21 0.72
C ILE A 637 -11.55 22.99 -0.11
N SER A 638 -11.28 21.86 0.53
CA SER A 638 -10.94 20.60 -0.11
C SER A 638 -11.64 19.43 0.61
N ILE A 639 -11.23 18.19 0.30
CA ILE A 639 -11.93 16.99 0.79
C ILE A 639 -11.75 16.74 2.29
N GLY A 640 -10.64 17.19 2.90
CA GLY A 640 -10.41 17.00 4.34
C GLY A 640 -10.19 15.55 4.79
N ASN A 641 -9.66 14.70 3.91
CA ASN A 641 -9.43 13.28 4.16
C ASN A 641 -8.02 12.86 3.72
N SER A 642 -7.56 11.71 4.18
CA SER A 642 -6.37 11.03 3.65
C SER A 642 -6.54 10.65 2.17
N SER A 643 -5.47 10.22 1.50
CA SER A 643 -5.47 9.95 0.07
C SER A 643 -6.25 8.69 -0.35
N ILE A 644 -6.68 8.66 -1.61
CA ILE A 644 -7.26 7.47 -2.25
C ILE A 644 -6.24 6.32 -2.30
N ILE A 645 -4.97 6.63 -2.58
CA ILE A 645 -3.91 5.60 -2.68
C ILE A 645 -3.70 4.91 -1.34
N ALA A 646 -3.61 5.67 -0.24
CA ALA A 646 -3.48 5.09 1.10
C ALA A 646 -4.67 4.18 1.44
N ASP A 647 -5.89 4.60 1.11
CA ASP A 647 -7.08 3.78 1.35
C ASP A 647 -7.08 2.49 0.53
N LYS A 648 -6.76 2.58 -0.77
CA LYS A 648 -6.67 1.39 -1.64
C LYS A 648 -5.61 0.41 -1.16
N MET A 649 -4.42 0.90 -0.76
CA MET A 649 -3.35 0.05 -0.23
C MET A 649 -3.77 -0.63 1.07
N ALA A 650 -4.30 0.14 2.02
CA ALA A 650 -4.76 -0.39 3.29
C ALA A 650 -5.89 -1.42 3.10
N LEU A 651 -6.86 -1.15 2.23
CA LEU A 651 -7.97 -2.06 1.94
C LEU A 651 -7.49 -3.37 1.30
N LYS A 652 -6.48 -3.34 0.43
CA LYS A 652 -5.87 -4.55 -0.14
C LYS A 652 -5.03 -5.31 0.88
N LEU A 653 -4.31 -4.62 1.74
CA LEU A 653 -3.54 -5.25 2.82
C LEU A 653 -4.45 -5.88 3.88
N ALA A 654 -5.50 -5.19 4.30
CA ALA A 654 -6.51 -5.69 5.23
C ALA A 654 -7.49 -6.69 4.59
N GLY A 655 -7.46 -6.83 3.28
CA GLY A 655 -8.35 -7.71 2.52
C GLY A 655 -7.99 -9.18 2.61
N THR A 656 -8.81 -10.03 2.00
CA THR A 656 -8.67 -11.49 1.97
C THR A 656 -8.22 -11.99 0.62
N GLU A 657 -7.51 -13.12 0.61
CA GLU A 657 -7.29 -13.88 -0.61
C GLU A 657 -8.66 -14.39 -1.15
N PRO A 658 -8.78 -14.66 -2.46
CA PRO A 658 -10.06 -15.14 -3.03
C PRO A 658 -10.63 -16.40 -2.37
N ASP A 659 -9.75 -17.27 -1.85
CA ASP A 659 -10.04 -18.55 -1.19
C ASP A 659 -10.11 -18.47 0.35
N GLU A 660 -9.99 -17.25 0.92
CA GLU A 660 -10.19 -17.03 2.36
C GLU A 660 -11.66 -16.73 2.68
N ASP A 661 -12.07 -17.05 3.92
CA ASP A 661 -13.37 -16.65 4.44
C ASP A 661 -13.50 -15.11 4.45
N PRO A 662 -14.51 -14.53 3.75
CA PRO A 662 -14.73 -13.09 3.76
C PRO A 662 -14.96 -12.50 5.16
N SER A 663 -15.40 -13.30 6.14
CA SER A 663 -15.57 -12.85 7.53
C SER A 663 -14.24 -12.54 8.24
N SER A 664 -13.12 -13.09 7.75
CA SER A 664 -11.77 -12.83 8.26
C SER A 664 -11.19 -11.48 7.79
N ALA A 665 -11.88 -10.79 6.89
CA ALA A 665 -11.44 -9.49 6.39
C ALA A 665 -11.14 -8.51 7.53
N GLY A 666 -10.00 -7.84 7.41
CA GLY A 666 -9.57 -6.79 8.34
C GLY A 666 -10.25 -5.45 8.08
N PHE A 667 -9.81 -4.41 8.76
CA PHE A 667 -10.44 -3.11 8.78
C PHE A 667 -9.48 -2.00 8.33
N VAL A 668 -10.06 -0.99 7.70
CA VAL A 668 -9.38 0.29 7.41
C VAL A 668 -10.22 1.41 8.02
N VAL A 669 -9.64 2.11 8.99
CA VAL A 669 -10.28 3.22 9.69
C VAL A 669 -9.68 4.52 9.18
N THR A 670 -10.46 5.33 8.49
CA THR A 670 -10.05 6.64 7.97
C THR A 670 -10.84 7.76 8.62
N GLU A 671 -10.29 8.97 8.60
CA GLU A 671 -10.96 10.14 9.18
C GLU A 671 -11.52 11.08 8.12
N ALA A 672 -12.61 11.80 8.47
CA ALA A 672 -13.15 12.91 7.71
C ALA A 672 -13.13 14.19 8.57
N GLY A 673 -12.53 15.27 8.04
CA GLY A 673 -12.30 16.52 8.78
C GLY A 673 -13.59 17.25 9.15
N PHE A 674 -13.56 17.98 10.25
CA PHE A 674 -14.70 18.68 10.84
C PHE A 674 -15.86 17.74 11.17
N ASP A 675 -17.02 17.88 10.51
CA ASP A 675 -18.22 17.09 10.74
C ASP A 675 -18.67 16.33 9.49
N PHE A 676 -19.78 15.61 9.62
CA PHE A 676 -20.33 14.86 8.49
C PHE A 676 -20.77 15.77 7.33
N THR A 677 -21.25 16.99 7.60
CA THR A 677 -21.73 17.89 6.54
C THR A 677 -20.62 18.58 5.76
N MET A 678 -19.40 18.53 6.26
CA MET A 678 -18.21 19.06 5.58
C MET A 678 -17.32 17.91 5.08
N GLY A 679 -16.45 17.36 5.93
CA GLY A 679 -15.54 16.30 5.54
C GLY A 679 -16.23 14.99 5.15
N GLY A 680 -17.33 14.63 5.83
CA GLY A 680 -18.11 13.44 5.50
C GLY A 680 -18.80 13.56 4.14
N GLU A 681 -19.51 14.65 3.87
CA GLU A 681 -20.18 14.91 2.59
C GLU A 681 -19.18 14.82 1.42
N ARG A 682 -18.02 15.47 1.55
CA ARG A 682 -16.99 15.46 0.51
C ARG A 682 -16.29 14.10 0.36
N PHE A 683 -16.15 13.37 1.47
CA PHE A 683 -15.68 11.98 1.43
C PHE A 683 -16.57 11.15 0.50
N PHE A 684 -17.89 11.26 0.61
CA PHE A 684 -18.82 10.52 -0.23
C PHE A 684 -18.90 11.11 -1.66
N ASN A 685 -19.24 12.39 -1.79
CA ASN A 685 -19.54 12.97 -3.10
C ASN A 685 -18.32 13.27 -3.98
N ILE A 686 -17.12 13.39 -3.39
CA ILE A 686 -15.90 13.65 -4.16
C ILE A 686 -14.97 12.43 -4.10
N LYS A 687 -14.53 12.01 -2.91
CA LYS A 687 -13.49 10.95 -2.76
C LYS A 687 -14.04 9.57 -3.15
N CYS A 688 -15.21 9.15 -2.64
CA CYS A 688 -15.81 7.87 -3.02
C CYS A 688 -16.21 7.85 -4.51
N ARG A 689 -16.74 8.97 -5.04
CA ARG A 689 -17.04 9.11 -6.46
C ARG A 689 -15.80 8.91 -7.34
N THR A 690 -14.66 9.49 -6.95
CA THR A 690 -13.41 9.40 -7.70
C THR A 690 -12.76 8.02 -7.55
N SER A 691 -12.78 7.43 -6.37
CA SER A 691 -12.10 6.16 -6.05
C SER A 691 -12.89 4.92 -6.42
N GLY A 692 -14.23 5.02 -6.48
CA GLY A 692 -15.13 3.87 -6.56
C GLY A 692 -15.26 3.08 -5.25
N LEU A 693 -14.64 3.55 -4.15
CA LEU A 693 -14.69 2.89 -2.85
C LEU A 693 -16.02 3.20 -2.15
N VAL A 694 -16.58 2.21 -1.47
CA VAL A 694 -17.81 2.33 -0.70
C VAL A 694 -17.53 1.95 0.75
N PRO A 695 -17.77 2.84 1.73
CA PRO A 695 -17.61 2.51 3.15
C PRO A 695 -18.61 1.46 3.62
N ASP A 696 -18.20 0.67 4.60
CA ASP A 696 -19.04 -0.29 5.30
C ASP A 696 -19.75 0.33 6.51
N VAL A 697 -19.10 1.28 7.20
CA VAL A 697 -19.63 1.93 8.40
C VAL A 697 -19.20 3.40 8.48
N VAL A 698 -20.10 4.25 8.95
CA VAL A 698 -19.79 5.62 9.40
C VAL A 698 -19.78 5.65 10.93
N VAL A 699 -18.70 6.15 11.51
CA VAL A 699 -18.63 6.44 12.95
C VAL A 699 -18.77 7.94 13.17
N ILE A 700 -19.79 8.37 13.92
CA ILE A 700 -20.01 9.78 14.28
C ILE A 700 -19.57 10.01 15.71
N VAL A 701 -18.55 10.84 15.90
CA VAL A 701 -18.05 11.22 17.22
C VAL A 701 -18.92 12.33 17.81
N ALA A 702 -19.36 12.12 19.05
CA ALA A 702 -20.10 13.09 19.84
C ALA A 702 -19.51 13.22 21.25
N THR A 703 -19.63 14.40 21.86
CA THR A 703 -19.28 14.65 23.25
C THR A 703 -20.42 15.35 23.98
N VAL A 704 -20.59 15.07 25.26
CA VAL A 704 -21.59 15.78 26.13
C VAL A 704 -21.41 17.28 26.04
N ARG A 705 -20.18 17.79 26.10
CA ARG A 705 -19.87 19.21 26.06
C ARG A 705 -20.27 19.85 24.74
N ALA A 706 -19.94 19.26 23.62
CA ALA A 706 -20.28 19.78 22.29
C ALA A 706 -21.81 19.82 22.08
N LEU A 707 -22.50 18.77 22.51
CA LEU A 707 -23.97 18.74 22.41
C LEU A 707 -24.63 19.81 23.31
N LYS A 708 -24.11 20.09 24.49
CA LYS A 708 -24.57 21.20 25.32
C LYS A 708 -24.38 22.56 24.66
N VAL A 709 -23.28 22.80 23.93
CA VAL A 709 -23.09 24.00 23.10
C VAL A 709 -24.21 24.13 22.06
N HIS A 710 -24.52 23.03 21.38
CA HIS A 710 -25.58 23.01 20.36
C HIS A 710 -26.99 23.08 20.95
N GLY A 711 -27.14 22.76 22.23
CA GLY A 711 -28.41 22.88 22.99
C GLY A 711 -28.67 24.27 23.58
N GLY A 712 -27.86 25.27 23.29
CA GLY A 712 -28.03 26.65 23.77
C GLY A 712 -27.17 26.95 25.02
N GLY A 713 -26.16 26.14 25.33
CA GLY A 713 -25.18 26.48 26.36
C GLY A 713 -24.45 27.80 26.06
N PRO A 714 -23.91 28.50 27.11
CA PRO A 714 -23.22 29.78 26.97
C PRO A 714 -22.05 29.73 25.94
N PRO A 715 -21.73 30.84 25.25
CA PRO A 715 -20.61 30.89 24.33
C PRO A 715 -19.27 30.51 25.00
N ILE A 716 -18.45 29.76 24.29
CA ILE A 716 -17.11 29.34 24.74
C ILE A 716 -16.07 30.25 24.08
N ALA A 717 -15.28 30.92 24.91
CA ALA A 717 -14.12 31.68 24.45
C ALA A 717 -12.84 30.88 24.71
N PRO A 718 -11.91 30.79 23.72
CA PRO A 718 -10.63 30.13 23.92
C PRO A 718 -9.84 30.74 25.08
N GLY A 719 -9.32 29.90 26.01
CA GLY A 719 -8.56 30.36 27.16
C GLY A 719 -9.39 30.85 28.37
N ALA A 720 -10.71 30.97 28.23
CA ALA A 720 -11.59 31.29 29.34
C ALA A 720 -12.00 30.04 30.15
N PRO A 721 -12.26 30.17 31.46
CA PRO A 721 -12.81 29.06 32.24
C PRO A 721 -14.17 28.60 31.68
N LEU A 722 -14.36 27.29 31.61
CA LEU A 722 -15.63 26.72 31.15
C LEU A 722 -16.76 27.03 32.16
N ASP A 723 -17.91 27.44 31.62
CA ASP A 723 -19.13 27.63 32.38
C ASP A 723 -19.53 26.32 33.10
N PRO A 724 -20.08 26.39 34.31
CA PRO A 724 -20.53 25.23 35.05
C PRO A 724 -21.47 24.29 34.29
N VAL A 725 -22.29 24.79 33.36
CA VAL A 725 -23.18 23.97 32.52
C VAL A 725 -22.47 22.88 31.77
N TYR A 726 -21.19 23.09 31.38
CA TYR A 726 -20.37 22.12 30.67
C TYR A 726 -19.71 21.08 31.59
N LYS A 727 -19.70 21.31 32.90
CA LYS A 727 -19.04 20.46 33.90
C LYS A 727 -20.02 19.75 34.83
N GLN A 728 -21.27 20.23 34.90
CA GLN A 728 -22.33 19.69 35.74
C GLN A 728 -23.39 19.03 34.87
N GLU A 729 -24.11 18.06 35.45
CA GLU A 729 -25.23 17.41 34.75
C GLU A 729 -26.28 18.44 34.31
N ASN A 730 -26.64 18.40 33.03
CA ASN A 730 -27.72 19.18 32.45
C ASN A 730 -28.36 18.45 31.28
N VAL A 731 -29.28 17.54 31.60
CA VAL A 731 -29.96 16.66 30.64
C VAL A 731 -30.82 17.47 29.65
N ASP A 732 -31.44 18.55 30.08
CA ASP A 732 -32.34 19.34 29.22
C ASP A 732 -31.56 20.06 28.11
N VAL A 733 -30.50 20.76 28.45
CA VAL A 733 -29.62 21.42 27.50
C VAL A 733 -28.98 20.39 26.58
N LEU A 734 -28.54 19.25 27.12
CA LEU A 734 -27.98 18.17 26.32
C LEU A 734 -28.98 17.62 25.31
N ARG A 735 -30.22 17.30 25.76
CA ARG A 735 -31.26 16.77 24.86
C ARG A 735 -31.63 17.76 23.77
N ALA A 736 -31.70 19.06 24.10
CA ALA A 736 -31.92 20.11 23.11
C ALA A 736 -30.80 20.12 22.02
N GLY A 737 -29.54 19.80 22.39
CA GLY A 737 -28.43 19.76 21.48
C GLY A 737 -28.35 18.48 20.62
N CYS A 738 -29.00 17.39 21.06
CA CYS A 738 -29.01 16.13 20.30
C CYS A 738 -29.67 16.26 18.92
N VAL A 739 -30.41 17.32 18.61
CA VAL A 739 -30.93 17.62 17.27
C VAL A 739 -29.79 17.76 16.23
N ASN A 740 -28.61 18.27 16.64
CA ASN A 740 -27.42 18.34 15.79
C ASN A 740 -26.90 16.93 15.44
N LEU A 741 -26.74 16.07 16.46
CA LEU A 741 -26.35 14.68 16.28
C LEU A 741 -27.35 13.92 15.39
N ALA A 742 -28.64 14.05 15.64
CA ALA A 742 -29.70 13.41 14.85
C ALA A 742 -29.63 13.83 13.37
N LYS A 743 -29.36 15.11 13.09
CA LYS A 743 -29.18 15.60 11.71
C LYS A 743 -27.96 14.94 11.04
N HIS A 744 -26.84 14.82 11.71
CA HIS A 744 -25.64 14.16 11.18
C HIS A 744 -25.88 12.66 10.92
N ILE A 745 -26.57 11.96 11.83
CA ILE A 745 -26.96 10.54 11.64
C ILE A 745 -27.84 10.41 10.39
N SER A 746 -28.88 11.25 10.29
CA SER A 746 -29.79 11.25 9.15
C SER A 746 -29.06 11.52 7.83
N ASN A 747 -28.12 12.47 7.82
CA ASN A 747 -27.32 12.82 6.66
C ASN A 747 -26.45 11.63 6.21
N ALA A 748 -25.79 10.94 7.13
CA ALA A 748 -24.95 9.78 6.82
C ALA A 748 -25.79 8.62 6.24
N ARG A 749 -26.93 8.34 6.84
CA ARG A 749 -27.84 7.28 6.37
C ARG A 749 -28.41 7.52 4.97
N ARG A 750 -28.46 8.76 4.48
CA ARG A 750 -28.88 9.07 3.10
C ARG A 750 -28.01 8.41 2.04
N TYR A 751 -26.73 8.14 2.37
CA TYR A 751 -25.82 7.43 1.47
C TYR A 751 -26.00 5.91 1.50
N GLY A 752 -26.89 5.37 2.34
CA GLY A 752 -27.14 3.93 2.46
C GLY A 752 -26.09 3.18 3.29
N VAL A 753 -25.37 3.89 4.16
CA VAL A 753 -24.30 3.30 5.01
C VAL A 753 -24.76 3.29 6.47
N PRO A 754 -24.58 2.16 7.20
CA PRO A 754 -24.91 2.08 8.63
C PRO A 754 -24.04 3.04 9.45
N VAL A 755 -24.63 3.57 10.55
CA VAL A 755 -24.03 4.58 11.43
C VAL A 755 -23.90 4.06 12.84
N VAL A 756 -22.71 4.19 13.41
CA VAL A 756 -22.42 3.96 14.84
C VAL A 756 -22.01 5.29 15.47
N VAL A 757 -22.50 5.61 16.66
CA VAL A 757 -22.09 6.81 17.38
C VAL A 757 -21.04 6.46 18.43
N ALA A 758 -19.90 7.18 18.40
CA ALA A 758 -18.87 7.12 19.43
C ALA A 758 -19.07 8.28 20.41
N ILE A 759 -19.39 8.00 21.65
CA ILE A 759 -19.53 8.98 22.72
C ILE A 759 -18.18 9.08 23.42
N ASN A 760 -17.40 10.12 23.15
CA ASN A 760 -16.10 10.32 23.81
C ASN A 760 -16.31 10.82 25.24
N LYS A 761 -15.79 10.05 26.20
CA LYS A 761 -15.96 10.27 27.65
C LYS A 761 -15.04 11.37 28.16
N PHE A 762 -15.59 12.28 28.92
CA PHE A 762 -14.87 13.16 29.86
C PHE A 762 -15.15 12.80 31.31
N SER A 763 -14.23 13.13 32.22
CA SER A 763 -14.36 12.80 33.64
C SER A 763 -15.58 13.43 34.35
N THR A 764 -16.17 14.46 33.74
CA THR A 764 -17.35 15.19 34.26
C THR A 764 -18.68 14.68 33.71
N ASP A 765 -18.65 13.74 32.73
CA ASP A 765 -19.86 13.24 32.08
C ASP A 765 -20.59 12.27 32.99
N THR A 766 -21.94 12.40 33.11
CA THR A 766 -22.78 11.54 33.94
C THR A 766 -23.44 10.43 33.14
N ASP A 767 -23.79 9.33 33.81
CA ASP A 767 -24.50 8.21 33.20
C ASP A 767 -25.87 8.61 32.61
N ALA A 768 -26.55 9.58 33.24
CA ALA A 768 -27.81 10.10 32.77
C ALA A 768 -27.63 10.84 31.41
N GLU A 769 -26.59 11.64 31.28
CA GLU A 769 -26.29 12.35 30.05
C GLU A 769 -25.90 11.38 28.92
N ILE A 770 -25.10 10.38 29.26
CA ILE A 770 -24.70 9.33 28.29
C ILE A 770 -25.91 8.54 27.79
N ALA A 771 -26.84 8.20 28.71
CA ALA A 771 -28.07 7.50 28.39
C ALA A 771 -28.95 8.31 27.40
N VAL A 772 -29.05 9.64 27.58
CA VAL A 772 -29.76 10.53 26.64
C VAL A 772 -29.14 10.52 25.24
N ILE A 773 -27.81 10.62 25.12
CA ILE A 773 -27.16 10.58 23.82
C ILE A 773 -27.43 9.24 23.14
N ARG A 774 -27.38 8.15 23.88
CA ARG A 774 -27.66 6.80 23.35
C ARG A 774 -29.11 6.69 22.85
N GLU A 775 -30.07 7.13 23.66
CA GLU A 775 -31.49 7.13 23.31
C GLU A 775 -31.77 7.92 22.03
N GLU A 776 -31.27 9.18 21.94
CA GLU A 776 -31.48 10.04 20.79
C GLU A 776 -30.77 9.55 19.54
N SER A 777 -29.57 8.93 19.70
CA SER A 777 -28.85 8.30 18.57
C SER A 777 -29.63 7.15 17.95
N LEU A 778 -30.15 6.25 18.77
CA LEU A 778 -30.96 5.12 18.31
C LEU A 778 -32.28 5.59 17.69
N ARG A 779 -32.93 6.62 18.28
CA ARG A 779 -34.13 7.26 17.71
C ARG A 779 -33.87 7.87 16.33
N ALA A 780 -32.68 8.45 16.12
CA ALA A 780 -32.25 9.00 14.84
C ALA A 780 -31.88 7.94 13.81
N GLY A 781 -31.76 6.67 14.22
CA GLY A 781 -31.52 5.52 13.37
C GLY A 781 -30.06 5.09 13.32
N ALA A 782 -29.24 5.40 14.30
CA ALA A 782 -27.93 4.76 14.45
C ALA A 782 -28.09 3.29 14.80
N GLU A 783 -27.14 2.43 14.37
CA GLU A 783 -27.11 1.01 14.73
C GLU A 783 -26.80 0.82 16.21
N ASP A 784 -25.91 1.64 16.75
CA ASP A 784 -25.60 1.71 18.19
C ASP A 784 -24.94 3.04 18.55
N ALA A 785 -24.86 3.33 19.87
CA ALA A 785 -24.16 4.48 20.42
C ALA A 785 -23.36 4.05 21.64
N ILE A 786 -22.04 4.10 21.56
CA ILE A 786 -21.11 3.47 22.51
C ILE A 786 -20.25 4.52 23.18
N LEU A 787 -20.19 4.45 24.51
CA LEU A 787 -19.24 5.19 25.32
C LEU A 787 -17.81 4.69 25.06
N SER A 788 -16.87 5.60 24.83
CA SER A 788 -15.48 5.25 24.52
C SER A 788 -14.51 6.08 25.37
N ASN A 789 -13.61 5.41 26.08
CA ASN A 789 -12.59 6.01 26.95
C ASN A 789 -11.17 5.83 26.41
N HIS A 790 -11.04 5.75 25.09
CA HIS A 790 -9.78 5.45 24.39
C HIS A 790 -8.66 6.49 24.66
N TRP A 791 -8.99 7.72 25.04
CA TRP A 791 -7.99 8.71 25.40
C TRP A 791 -7.19 8.29 26.65
N ALA A 792 -7.86 7.76 27.66
CA ALA A 792 -7.24 7.34 28.91
C ALA A 792 -6.77 5.88 28.91
N GLU A 793 -7.38 5.02 28.08
CA GLU A 793 -7.20 3.56 28.16
C GLU A 793 -6.69 2.95 26.82
N GLY A 794 -6.39 3.78 25.83
CA GLY A 794 -5.98 3.28 24.53
C GLY A 794 -7.04 2.42 23.84
N GLY A 795 -6.62 1.41 23.12
CA GLY A 795 -7.53 0.49 22.42
C GLY A 795 -8.49 -0.25 23.35
N ALA A 796 -8.07 -0.55 24.59
CA ALA A 796 -8.92 -1.21 25.58
C ALA A 796 -10.21 -0.39 25.85
N GLY A 797 -10.09 0.94 25.92
CA GLY A 797 -11.22 1.86 26.14
C GLY A 797 -12.16 2.01 24.95
N ALA A 798 -11.85 1.40 23.79
CA ALA A 798 -12.66 1.43 22.56
C ALA A 798 -13.13 0.04 22.11
N VAL A 799 -12.96 -1.01 22.91
CA VAL A 799 -13.29 -2.40 22.51
C VAL A 799 -14.78 -2.55 22.20
N ASP A 800 -15.66 -1.97 22.99
CA ASP A 800 -17.09 -2.08 22.74
C ASP A 800 -17.52 -1.28 21.51
N LEU A 801 -16.89 -0.12 21.25
CA LEU A 801 -17.05 0.61 20.00
C LEU A 801 -16.59 -0.24 18.81
N ALA A 802 -15.45 -0.90 18.92
CA ALA A 802 -14.93 -1.80 17.88
C ALA A 802 -15.88 -2.96 17.61
N ARG A 803 -16.47 -3.58 18.63
CA ARG A 803 -17.49 -4.63 18.48
C ARG A 803 -18.74 -4.13 17.76
N ALA A 804 -19.23 -2.95 18.11
CA ALA A 804 -20.38 -2.32 17.45
C ALA A 804 -20.08 -2.04 15.95
N VAL A 805 -18.86 -1.56 15.65
CA VAL A 805 -18.42 -1.33 14.27
C VAL A 805 -18.31 -2.64 13.48
N VAL A 806 -17.78 -3.71 14.07
CA VAL A 806 -17.75 -5.04 13.46
C VAL A 806 -19.17 -5.49 13.12
N ALA A 807 -20.09 -5.45 14.10
CA ALA A 807 -21.48 -5.86 13.91
C ALA A 807 -22.22 -5.02 12.85
N ALA A 808 -22.00 -3.71 12.83
CA ALA A 808 -22.59 -2.82 11.82
C ALA A 808 -22.02 -3.13 10.41
N SER A 809 -20.72 -3.43 10.32
CA SER A 809 -20.08 -3.77 9.05
C SER A 809 -20.56 -5.11 8.45
N GLU A 810 -21.02 -6.04 9.27
CA GLU A 810 -21.61 -7.31 8.82
C GLU A 810 -23.01 -7.14 8.23
N LYS A 811 -23.72 -6.08 8.64
CA LYS A 811 -25.04 -5.70 8.10
C LYS A 811 -24.97 -4.81 6.87
N ALA A 812 -23.78 -4.29 6.55
CA ALA A 812 -23.61 -3.31 5.47
C ALA A 812 -23.99 -3.92 4.10
N ASP A 813 -24.90 -3.26 3.40
CA ASP A 813 -25.27 -3.58 2.03
C ASP A 813 -24.73 -2.51 1.07
N LYS A 814 -23.64 -2.84 0.39
CA LYS A 814 -23.02 -1.88 -0.56
C LYS A 814 -23.88 -1.58 -1.79
N SER A 815 -24.92 -2.38 -2.06
CA SER A 815 -25.87 -2.10 -3.15
C SER A 815 -26.83 -0.95 -2.81
N ALA A 816 -27.00 -0.66 -1.52
CA ALA A 816 -27.80 0.48 -1.05
C ALA A 816 -27.07 1.82 -1.17
N PHE A 817 -25.76 1.81 -1.48
CA PHE A 817 -24.97 3.03 -1.57
C PHE A 817 -25.41 3.90 -2.73
N ARG A 818 -25.58 5.21 -2.45
CA ARG A 818 -25.93 6.22 -3.46
C ARG A 818 -25.27 7.54 -3.15
N LEU A 819 -24.86 8.22 -4.20
CA LEU A 819 -24.34 9.58 -4.12
C LEU A 819 -25.50 10.60 -4.05
N LEU A 820 -25.25 11.75 -3.45
CA LEU A 820 -26.29 12.75 -3.20
C LEU A 820 -26.84 13.39 -4.47
N TYR A 821 -26.01 13.54 -5.50
CA TYR A 821 -26.35 14.15 -6.78
C TYR A 821 -25.56 13.53 -7.94
N PRO A 822 -26.10 13.56 -9.17
CA PRO A 822 -25.38 13.13 -10.38
C PRO A 822 -24.39 14.21 -10.88
N VAL A 823 -23.42 13.78 -11.70
CA VAL A 823 -22.47 14.66 -12.43
C VAL A 823 -22.47 14.36 -13.93
N ASP A 824 -23.58 13.86 -14.47
CA ASP A 824 -23.80 13.42 -15.85
C ASP A 824 -24.38 14.52 -16.76
N GLY A 825 -24.48 15.74 -16.26
CA GLY A 825 -25.09 16.89 -16.96
C GLY A 825 -26.58 17.05 -16.74
N SER A 826 -27.24 16.14 -16.03
CA SER A 826 -28.69 16.26 -15.71
C SER A 826 -29.00 17.35 -14.69
N GLN A 827 -28.02 17.80 -13.92
CA GLN A 827 -28.10 18.90 -12.96
C GLN A 827 -27.07 19.99 -13.27
N THR A 828 -27.48 21.24 -13.16
CA THR A 828 -26.56 22.39 -13.24
C THR A 828 -25.68 22.50 -12.00
N VAL A 829 -24.63 23.31 -12.05
CA VAL A 829 -23.78 23.62 -10.88
C VAL A 829 -24.62 24.19 -9.74
N ALA A 830 -25.55 25.14 -10.05
CA ALA A 830 -26.42 25.76 -9.06
C ALA A 830 -27.35 24.74 -8.39
N GLN A 831 -27.97 23.83 -9.15
CA GLN A 831 -28.83 22.77 -8.63
C GLN A 831 -28.09 21.82 -7.69
N ARG A 832 -26.83 21.46 -8.00
CA ARG A 832 -26.01 20.60 -7.12
C ARG A 832 -25.65 21.31 -5.82
N ILE A 833 -25.30 22.59 -5.87
CA ILE A 833 -25.03 23.40 -4.68
C ILE A 833 -26.30 23.50 -3.82
N GLU A 834 -27.44 23.74 -4.44
CA GLU A 834 -28.75 23.80 -3.76
C GLU A 834 -29.12 22.44 -3.14
N THR A 835 -28.85 21.32 -3.82
CA THR A 835 -29.07 19.97 -3.28
C THR A 835 -28.28 19.77 -1.99
N ILE A 836 -26.99 20.13 -1.98
CA ILE A 836 -26.16 20.04 -0.77
C ILE A 836 -26.72 20.93 0.34
N ALA A 837 -27.06 22.17 0.05
CA ALA A 837 -27.60 23.14 1.02
C ALA A 837 -28.90 22.66 1.66
N ARG A 838 -29.84 22.18 0.86
CA ARG A 838 -31.12 21.65 1.36
C ARG A 838 -30.96 20.35 2.13
N GLU A 839 -30.33 19.38 1.52
CA GLU A 839 -30.29 18.01 2.06
C GLU A 839 -29.35 17.87 3.25
N MET A 840 -28.15 18.46 3.17
CA MET A 840 -27.14 18.34 4.24
C MET A 840 -27.31 19.40 5.32
N TYR A 841 -27.58 20.65 4.95
CA TYR A 841 -27.58 21.77 5.91
C TYR A 841 -28.96 22.12 6.45
N GLY A 842 -30.06 21.76 5.76
CA GLY A 842 -31.41 22.15 6.13
C GLY A 842 -31.84 23.54 5.62
N ALA A 843 -31.12 24.10 4.66
CA ALA A 843 -31.43 25.38 4.03
C ALA A 843 -32.73 25.36 3.23
N ALA A 844 -33.39 26.52 3.10
CA ALA A 844 -34.51 26.69 2.17
C ALA A 844 -34.05 26.84 0.71
N GLY A 845 -32.82 27.32 0.47
CA GLY A 845 -32.24 27.49 -0.85
C GLY A 845 -30.87 28.16 -0.80
N VAL A 846 -30.41 28.59 -1.96
CA VAL A 846 -29.11 29.28 -2.14
C VAL A 846 -29.30 30.59 -2.89
N GLU A 847 -28.50 31.61 -2.64
CA GLU A 847 -28.47 32.86 -3.34
C GLU A 847 -27.07 33.15 -3.88
N PHE A 848 -26.96 33.39 -5.19
CA PHE A 848 -25.66 33.63 -5.83
C PHE A 848 -25.41 35.13 -5.98
N SER A 849 -24.19 35.55 -5.58
CA SER A 849 -23.72 36.87 -5.98
C SER A 849 -23.49 36.93 -7.49
N GLU A 850 -23.50 38.15 -8.07
CA GLU A 850 -23.19 38.33 -9.50
C GLU A 850 -21.81 37.76 -9.87
N LEU A 851 -20.83 37.88 -8.99
CA LEU A 851 -19.49 37.33 -9.19
C LEU A 851 -19.54 35.78 -9.29
N ALA A 852 -20.21 35.15 -8.34
CA ALA A 852 -20.36 33.70 -8.31
C ALA A 852 -21.07 33.18 -9.57
N GLN A 853 -22.16 33.85 -10.00
CA GLN A 853 -22.89 33.47 -11.21
C GLN A 853 -22.03 33.60 -12.47
N ARG A 854 -21.33 34.72 -12.66
CA ARG A 854 -20.42 34.93 -13.81
C ARG A 854 -19.31 33.85 -13.87
N LYS A 855 -18.75 33.46 -12.72
CA LYS A 855 -17.74 32.41 -12.68
C LYS A 855 -18.30 31.03 -13.00
N VAL A 856 -19.48 30.69 -12.50
CA VAL A 856 -20.17 29.44 -12.87
C VAL A 856 -20.40 29.39 -14.37
N ASP A 857 -20.92 30.46 -14.98
CA ASP A 857 -21.16 30.54 -16.43
C ASP A 857 -19.85 30.37 -17.22
N THR A 858 -18.74 30.94 -16.72
CA THR A 858 -17.41 30.79 -17.32
C THR A 858 -16.92 29.34 -17.27
N TYR A 859 -17.02 28.69 -16.11
CA TYR A 859 -16.57 27.31 -15.93
C TYR A 859 -17.42 26.32 -16.75
N VAL A 860 -18.72 26.56 -16.87
CA VAL A 860 -19.61 25.78 -17.75
C VAL A 860 -19.19 25.90 -19.23
N ARG A 861 -18.93 27.12 -19.71
CA ARG A 861 -18.43 27.35 -21.09
C ARG A 861 -17.06 26.68 -21.32
N GLN A 862 -16.21 26.67 -20.33
CA GLN A 862 -14.88 26.01 -20.36
C GLN A 862 -14.95 24.47 -20.25
N GLY A 863 -16.15 23.87 -20.13
CA GLY A 863 -16.34 22.43 -20.08
C GLY A 863 -16.27 21.80 -18.68
N PHE A 864 -16.24 22.61 -17.62
CA PHE A 864 -16.13 22.15 -16.23
C PHE A 864 -17.48 22.07 -15.49
N GLY A 865 -18.59 22.21 -16.20
CA GLY A 865 -19.94 22.22 -15.62
C GLY A 865 -20.34 20.92 -14.91
N ASN A 866 -19.66 19.78 -15.15
CA ASN A 866 -20.01 18.48 -14.59
C ASN A 866 -19.11 18.07 -13.39
N LEU A 867 -18.29 18.97 -12.87
CA LEU A 867 -17.46 18.66 -11.70
C LEU A 867 -18.31 18.57 -10.41
N PRO A 868 -17.97 17.67 -9.46
CA PRO A 868 -18.60 17.63 -8.14
C PRO A 868 -18.32 18.92 -7.35
N ILE A 869 -19.10 19.13 -6.31
CA ILE A 869 -19.13 20.38 -5.53
C ILE A 869 -18.56 20.16 -4.13
N CYS A 870 -17.75 21.10 -3.67
CA CYS A 870 -17.35 21.34 -2.30
C CYS A 870 -17.96 22.67 -1.85
N VAL A 871 -18.72 22.71 -0.75
CA VAL A 871 -19.24 23.98 -0.21
C VAL A 871 -18.42 24.40 1.00
N ALA A 872 -17.73 25.51 0.88
CA ALA A 872 -16.90 26.10 1.94
C ALA A 872 -17.73 27.08 2.77
N LYS A 873 -18.01 26.70 4.01
CA LYS A 873 -18.78 27.50 5.00
C LYS A 873 -18.09 27.46 6.36
N THR A 874 -18.67 28.13 7.37
CA THR A 874 -18.21 27.98 8.75
C THR A 874 -18.32 26.52 9.20
N GLN A 875 -17.36 26.07 9.99
CA GLN A 875 -17.40 24.73 10.61
C GLN A 875 -18.24 24.69 11.90
N TYR A 876 -18.62 25.83 12.47
CA TYR A 876 -19.24 25.93 13.78
C TYR A 876 -20.78 25.89 13.75
N SER A 877 -21.38 25.73 12.59
CA SER A 877 -22.83 25.62 12.37
C SER A 877 -23.14 24.74 11.16
N LEU A 878 -24.32 24.14 11.12
CA LEU A 878 -24.87 23.55 9.90
C LEU A 878 -25.19 24.62 8.85
N SER A 879 -25.50 25.87 9.28
CA SER A 879 -25.74 27.02 8.38
C SER A 879 -24.41 27.69 7.98
N HIS A 880 -24.53 28.81 7.25
CA HIS A 880 -23.42 29.73 6.95
C HIS A 880 -23.12 30.70 8.12
N ASP A 881 -23.99 30.79 9.09
CA ASP A 881 -23.88 31.66 10.27
C ASP A 881 -23.35 30.84 11.47
N PRO A 882 -22.17 31.17 12.04
CA PRO A 882 -21.58 30.44 13.16
C PRO A 882 -22.41 30.51 14.46
N ASP A 883 -23.31 31.49 14.61
CA ASP A 883 -24.09 31.68 15.82
C ASP A 883 -25.36 30.82 15.85
N LEU A 884 -25.82 30.33 14.71
CA LEU A 884 -26.96 29.43 14.62
C LEU A 884 -26.56 28.00 15.01
N LYS A 885 -26.82 27.62 16.25
CA LYS A 885 -26.48 26.31 16.81
C LYS A 885 -27.57 25.24 16.59
N GLY A 886 -27.30 24.00 16.99
CA GLY A 886 -28.24 22.89 16.84
C GLY A 886 -28.41 22.44 15.38
N ALA A 887 -29.64 22.39 14.89
CA ALA A 887 -30.00 22.04 13.52
C ALA A 887 -30.91 23.11 12.92
N PRO A 888 -30.39 24.28 12.55
CA PRO A 888 -31.20 25.38 11.96
C PRO A 888 -31.81 24.92 10.63
N THR A 889 -33.01 25.49 10.32
CA THR A 889 -33.72 25.22 9.09
C THR A 889 -34.27 26.51 8.49
N GLY A 890 -34.65 26.52 7.21
CA GLY A 890 -35.34 27.63 6.55
C GLY A 890 -34.48 28.85 6.19
N PHE A 891 -33.16 28.78 6.40
CA PHE A 891 -32.21 29.83 6.02
C PHE A 891 -31.79 29.70 4.58
N THR A 892 -31.32 30.79 3.97
CA THR A 892 -30.74 30.82 2.62
C THR A 892 -29.22 30.89 2.72
N VAL A 893 -28.50 30.02 1.98
CA VAL A 893 -27.03 30.03 1.94
C VAL A 893 -26.54 31.02 0.89
N PRO A 894 -25.82 32.10 1.25
CA PRO A 894 -25.24 33.01 0.28
C PRO A 894 -24.00 32.39 -0.38
N ILE A 895 -23.98 32.31 -1.71
CA ILE A 895 -22.78 31.87 -2.48
C ILE A 895 -22.10 33.14 -3.00
N ARG A 896 -21.02 33.53 -2.32
CA ARG A 896 -20.28 34.78 -2.61
C ARG A 896 -19.32 34.64 -3.78
N ASP A 897 -18.72 33.48 -3.93
CA ASP A 897 -17.77 33.17 -4.99
C ASP A 897 -17.81 31.68 -5.31
N VAL A 898 -17.42 31.28 -6.51
CA VAL A 898 -17.18 29.89 -6.91
C VAL A 898 -15.81 29.82 -7.54
N ARG A 899 -15.00 28.86 -7.07
CA ARG A 899 -13.66 28.62 -7.57
C ARG A 899 -13.53 27.20 -8.09
N MET A 900 -12.48 26.96 -8.86
CA MET A 900 -12.25 25.69 -9.51
C MET A 900 -10.91 25.10 -9.10
N ALA A 901 -10.91 23.81 -8.79
CA ALA A 901 -9.73 22.96 -8.67
C ALA A 901 -9.81 21.89 -9.79
N ALA A 902 -9.50 22.31 -11.02
CA ALA A 902 -9.69 21.51 -12.23
C ALA A 902 -8.82 20.24 -12.25
N GLY A 903 -7.61 20.32 -11.75
CA GLY A 903 -6.68 19.19 -11.58
C GLY A 903 -7.20 18.18 -10.56
N ALA A 904 -7.62 18.67 -9.41
CA ALA A 904 -8.23 17.84 -8.38
C ALA A 904 -9.59 17.30 -8.82
N GLY A 905 -10.33 18.05 -9.65
CA GLY A 905 -11.57 17.62 -10.28
C GLY A 905 -12.82 17.96 -9.47
N TYR A 906 -12.90 19.17 -8.89
CA TYR A 906 -14.10 19.67 -8.22
C TYR A 906 -14.20 21.20 -8.30
N LEU A 907 -15.43 21.73 -8.11
CA LEU A 907 -15.67 23.15 -7.87
C LEU A 907 -15.88 23.37 -6.37
N TYR A 908 -15.45 24.54 -5.85
CA TYR A 908 -15.77 24.90 -4.48
C TYR A 908 -16.48 26.25 -4.40
N ALA A 909 -17.67 26.21 -3.78
CA ALA A 909 -18.55 27.34 -3.57
C ALA A 909 -18.28 27.98 -2.20
N LEU A 910 -18.01 29.27 -2.14
CA LEU A 910 -17.70 30.00 -0.91
C LEU A 910 -18.97 30.64 -0.37
N ALA A 911 -19.46 30.11 0.76
CA ALA A 911 -20.60 30.66 1.48
C ALA A 911 -20.20 31.67 2.56
N ALA A 912 -18.90 31.79 2.85
CA ALA A 912 -18.32 32.72 3.82
C ALA A 912 -16.92 33.14 3.39
N ASP A 913 -16.35 34.13 4.10
CA ASP A 913 -14.93 34.49 3.92
C ASP A 913 -14.03 33.44 4.57
N ILE A 914 -13.49 32.53 3.74
CA ILE A 914 -12.63 31.44 4.21
C ILE A 914 -11.18 31.89 4.17
N GLN A 915 -10.55 31.90 5.34
CA GLN A 915 -9.12 32.18 5.49
C GLN A 915 -8.30 30.97 5.02
N THR A 916 -7.59 31.13 3.92
CA THR A 916 -6.75 30.06 3.32
C THR A 916 -5.31 30.08 3.85
N ILE A 917 -4.91 31.13 4.58
CA ILE A 917 -3.70 31.19 5.41
C ILE A 917 -4.07 31.72 6.81
N PRO A 918 -4.03 30.89 7.86
CA PRO A 918 -4.33 31.31 9.23
C PRO A 918 -3.30 32.33 9.74
N GLY A 919 -3.64 33.10 10.78
CA GLY A 919 -2.69 33.90 11.52
C GLY A 919 -2.25 33.21 12.80
N LEU A 920 -1.08 33.60 13.30
CA LEU A 920 -0.67 33.25 14.65
C LEU A 920 -1.53 33.98 15.70
N PRO A 921 -1.95 33.32 16.80
CA PRO A 921 -2.64 33.99 17.90
C PRO A 921 -1.66 34.80 18.74
N THR A 922 -2.16 35.51 19.77
CA THR A 922 -1.34 36.27 20.74
C THR A 922 -0.41 35.36 21.55
N ALA A 923 -0.86 34.13 21.88
CA ALA A 923 -0.05 33.11 22.51
C ALA A 923 -0.01 31.87 21.59
N PRO A 924 0.92 31.83 20.64
CA PRO A 924 1.04 30.67 19.73
C PRO A 924 1.65 29.46 20.42
N GLY A 925 1.36 28.27 19.90
CA GLY A 925 1.84 27.00 20.45
C GLY A 925 3.37 26.91 20.53
N TYR A 926 4.09 27.58 19.63
CA TYR A 926 5.56 27.56 19.64
C TYR A 926 6.20 28.14 20.91
N LEU A 927 5.48 28.94 21.72
CA LEU A 927 5.99 29.44 23.01
C LEU A 927 6.31 28.34 24.01
N ASN A 928 5.72 27.18 23.85
CA ASN A 928 5.91 26.02 24.72
C ASN A 928 6.90 25.02 24.16
N VAL A 929 7.33 25.16 22.88
CA VAL A 929 8.16 24.16 22.20
C VAL A 929 9.63 24.55 22.28
N ASP A 930 10.47 23.64 22.77
CA ASP A 930 11.92 23.77 22.81
C ASP A 930 12.58 22.42 22.48
N VAL A 931 13.88 22.41 22.41
CA VAL A 931 14.70 21.21 22.16
C VAL A 931 15.72 21.07 23.28
N ASP A 932 15.72 19.96 23.97
CA ASP A 932 16.84 19.58 24.82
C ASP A 932 18.08 19.34 23.92
N VAL A 933 19.08 20.21 24.05
CA VAL A 933 20.26 20.18 23.18
C VAL A 933 21.23 19.04 23.49
N GLU A 934 21.12 18.39 24.64
CA GLU A 934 21.93 17.23 25.02
C GLU A 934 21.36 15.94 24.45
N THR A 935 20.04 15.78 24.49
CA THR A 935 19.35 14.58 24.03
C THR A 935 18.81 14.70 22.60
N GLY A 936 18.60 15.94 22.11
CA GLY A 936 17.89 16.22 20.87
C GLY A 936 16.37 16.03 20.96
N GLU A 937 15.82 15.83 22.16
CA GLU A 937 14.39 15.64 22.36
C GLU A 937 13.62 16.94 22.29
N ILE A 938 12.44 16.93 21.64
CA ILE A 938 11.57 18.12 21.54
C ILE A 938 10.69 18.18 22.77
N GLU A 939 10.74 19.26 23.50
CA GLU A 939 9.88 19.51 24.67
C GLU A 939 8.64 20.33 24.28
N GLY A 940 7.56 20.21 25.04
CA GLY A 940 6.36 21.02 24.90
C GLY A 940 5.55 20.83 23.61
N LEU A 941 5.81 19.81 22.86
CA LEU A 941 5.03 19.42 21.68
C LEU A 941 3.77 18.64 22.14
N PHE A 942 2.90 19.29 22.92
CA PHE A 942 1.59 18.88 23.47
C PHE A 942 1.55 17.69 24.43
#